data_3b44dc1eb9f117494b8d3a42c7901dcf
#
_entry.id   3b44dc1eb9f117494b8d3a42c7901dcf
#
_cell.length_a   1.000
_cell.length_b   1.000
_cell.length_c   1.000
_cell.angle_alpha   90.00
_cell.angle_beta   90.00
_cell.angle_gamma   90.00
#
_symmetry.space_group_name_H-M   'P 1'
#
loop_
_entity.id
_entity.type
_entity.pdbx_description
1 polymer ?
#
loop_
_entity_poly.entity_id
_entity_poly.type
_entity_poly.pdbx_seq_one_letter_code
_entity_poly.pdbx_strand_id
1 'polypeptide(L)'
;MQKNIFLMGIAILLSARVQASDVLPERTPENLSDTLTLQEVTVKASFSNVSNSALRLVTIDDQALKFKTASRTYPEMLSGIPSLYATSESGSYGDAKLNIRGFAQENISVLLNGIPISGLVSGSMYWNNWMGLADATYAIQVQKGVGASMLSDGSVGGSVNIITESPSETFSGEVGVTGSHFGTVKGFVKLSSGALPKGWAVNFMGSYVGGKGYVDATRVNSFAYMLNVSKRFSQEHTLIFTALGSPEKHEQRNTRLSAAEVEKYGLAYNKNWGWRDSQQFNLNYNNYFKPYFTLQHIWDGEKISMKNSIYLAIASGGGRWSETKGQAISSYMTADGQVDWDAAIAANRNADGSANNVISQYIAGHTHAGAIASLEWKCGKGWKIGGGIHGQMYLTWENEQITDLLGADFWYEDYENKSLAGLSGRNPIKKVGDYVRTNNGKDIYHGTVYVSADYTSDKIVFNIGASGFGSTLRRWDKYNYTADDIYSDWARGLGASVKAGLLYKPGKGHSLYVNGGWYSRLPYSNVWFSSGNNEITKNVKNERNILGELGWRWVWRGGNVELTGYAAYWKNKSLMSAKYKQLDADDTRYMVTGLDAFHYGVETSVFQRVGKWLEINAFASIGSWKWMNDVQTIIYDDYSGAEIGKIDIYCKGLPVSDAPQTQVGADVKGIIPKGFSVSVDWRFNDRMYADFDPLKRTDPDDRATSYRIPGYHLLGATLCWNGNFNSSSHKLGLMVFARGNNLLGTQYIERGKDGASHDLDSFRGFWGFGRNFSFGVRFNF
;
A
#
# COMPACT_ATOMS: atom_id res chain seq x y z
N MET A 1 -9.76 -38.92 2.50
CA MET A 1 -10.86 -38.12 3.11
C MET A 1 -11.15 -36.77 2.38
N GLN A 2 -10.30 -36.30 1.48
CA GLN A 2 -10.53 -35.03 0.75
C GLN A 2 -11.35 -35.10 -0.54
N LYS A 3 -11.61 -36.31 -1.09
CA LYS A 3 -12.39 -36.43 -2.32
C LYS A 3 -13.93 -36.46 -2.14
N ASN A 4 -14.42 -36.66 -0.94
CA ASN A 4 -15.86 -36.81 -0.69
C ASN A 4 -16.57 -35.52 -0.31
N ILE A 5 -15.85 -34.46 0.02
CA ILE A 5 -16.44 -33.13 0.37
C ILE A 5 -16.83 -32.35 -0.89
N PHE A 6 -16.12 -32.56 -1.99
CA PHE A 6 -16.37 -31.84 -3.26
C PHE A 6 -17.63 -32.39 -4.01
N LEU A 7 -17.96 -33.66 -3.85
CA LEU A 7 -19.14 -34.28 -4.47
C LEU A 7 -20.44 -34.02 -3.71
N MET A 8 -20.38 -33.75 -2.41
CA MET A 8 -21.57 -33.47 -1.61
C MET A 8 -22.12 -32.04 -1.82
N GLY A 9 -21.28 -31.06 -2.22
CA GLY A 9 -21.68 -29.72 -2.61
C GLY A 9 -22.44 -29.63 -3.93
N ILE A 10 -22.21 -30.59 -4.87
CA ILE A 10 -22.85 -30.61 -6.20
C ILE A 10 -24.20 -31.31 -6.18
N ALA A 11 -24.40 -32.28 -5.29
CA ALA A 11 -25.64 -33.05 -5.21
C ALA A 11 -26.83 -32.27 -4.62
N ILE A 12 -26.60 -31.21 -3.84
CA ILE A 12 -27.64 -30.35 -3.25
C ILE A 12 -28.18 -29.33 -4.28
N LEU A 13 -27.44 -29.04 -5.35
CA LEU A 13 -27.79 -28.02 -6.35
C LEU A 13 -28.75 -28.51 -7.46
N LEU A 14 -29.09 -29.80 -7.53
CA LEU A 14 -29.85 -30.37 -8.64
C LEU A 14 -31.36 -30.57 -8.37
N SER A 15 -31.88 -30.26 -7.20
CA SER A 15 -33.29 -30.52 -6.85
C SER A 15 -34.19 -29.25 -6.65
N ALA A 16 -33.71 -28.03 -6.83
CA ALA A 16 -34.53 -26.85 -6.68
C ALA A 16 -34.93 -26.24 -8.04
N ARG A 17 -36.21 -26.35 -8.41
CA ARG A 17 -36.79 -25.55 -9.49
C ARG A 17 -36.85 -24.08 -9.03
N VAL A 18 -36.03 -23.25 -9.65
CA VAL A 18 -35.93 -21.80 -9.33
C VAL A 18 -36.70 -20.99 -10.36
N GLN A 19 -37.69 -20.25 -9.93
CA GLN A 19 -38.25 -19.14 -10.69
C GLN A 19 -37.46 -17.88 -10.33
N ALA A 20 -36.70 -17.36 -11.27
CA ALA A 20 -36.02 -16.09 -11.15
C ALA A 20 -37.04 -14.96 -11.38
N SER A 21 -37.24 -14.09 -10.40
CA SER A 21 -37.99 -12.84 -10.59
C SER A 21 -37.03 -11.68 -10.82
N ASP A 22 -37.31 -10.95 -11.92
CA ASP A 22 -36.60 -9.71 -12.27
C ASP A 22 -36.85 -8.63 -11.21
N VAL A 23 -35.81 -7.92 -10.86
CA VAL A 23 -35.66 -6.50 -10.49
C VAL A 23 -34.62 -6.33 -9.39
N LEU A 24 -33.46 -5.81 -9.79
CA LEU A 24 -32.60 -5.09 -8.85
C LEU A 24 -33.27 -3.73 -8.56
N PRO A 25 -33.41 -3.31 -7.30
CA PRO A 25 -33.96 -1.99 -7.01
C PRO A 25 -33.02 -0.91 -7.55
N GLU A 26 -33.53 -0.07 -8.45
CA GLU A 26 -32.93 1.21 -8.79
C GLU A 26 -32.78 2.01 -7.48
N ARG A 27 -31.55 2.28 -7.07
CA ARG A 27 -31.31 3.35 -6.08
C ARG A 27 -31.45 4.69 -6.79
N THR A 28 -32.67 5.19 -6.86
CA THR A 28 -32.90 6.62 -7.13
C THR A 28 -32.53 7.43 -5.89
N PRO A 29 -31.98 8.65 -6.04
CA PRO A 29 -31.59 9.51 -4.92
C PRO A 29 -32.74 10.14 -4.15
N GLU A 30 -33.97 9.71 -4.33
CA GLU A 30 -35.15 10.31 -3.70
C GLU A 30 -35.82 9.28 -2.81
N ASN A 31 -35.51 9.33 -1.55
CA ASN A 31 -36.28 9.11 -0.31
C ASN A 31 -35.26 8.84 0.80
N LEU A 32 -34.59 9.92 1.20
CA LEU A 32 -33.90 9.98 2.49
C LEU A 32 -34.98 9.99 3.57
N SER A 33 -35.21 8.85 4.22
CA SER A 33 -35.80 8.88 5.56
C SER A 33 -34.84 9.73 6.41
N ASP A 34 -35.41 10.57 7.29
CA ASP A 34 -34.64 11.49 8.16
C ASP A 34 -33.65 10.82 9.11
N THR A 35 -33.42 9.52 8.99
CA THR A 35 -32.52 8.71 9.81
C THR A 35 -31.37 8.17 8.96
N LEU A 36 -30.16 8.68 9.19
CA LEU A 36 -28.96 8.17 8.56
C LEU A 36 -28.67 6.73 9.00
N THR A 37 -28.30 5.87 8.05
CA THR A 37 -27.80 4.53 8.34
C THR A 37 -26.44 4.59 9.04
N LEU A 38 -26.03 3.55 9.77
CA LEU A 38 -24.69 3.48 10.38
C LEU A 38 -23.57 3.53 9.34
N GLN A 39 -23.83 2.99 8.14
CA GLN A 39 -22.86 3.05 7.04
C GLN A 39 -22.70 4.47 6.52
N GLU A 40 -23.78 5.22 6.37
CA GLU A 40 -23.75 6.64 5.98
C GLU A 40 -23.03 7.50 7.02
N VAL A 41 -23.22 7.22 8.31
CA VAL A 41 -22.48 7.87 9.40
C VAL A 41 -20.98 7.59 9.27
N THR A 42 -20.59 6.35 9.01
CA THR A 42 -19.18 5.98 8.82
C THR A 42 -18.57 6.64 7.59
N VAL A 43 -19.30 6.68 6.47
CA VAL A 43 -18.85 7.37 5.25
C VAL A 43 -18.73 8.88 5.48
N LYS A 44 -19.71 9.52 6.12
CA LYS A 44 -19.62 10.94 6.51
C LYS A 44 -18.47 11.20 7.47
N ALA A 45 -18.23 10.26 8.38
CA ALA A 45 -17.12 10.32 9.28
C ALA A 45 -15.76 10.25 8.58
N SER A 46 -15.65 9.59 7.45
CA SER A 46 -14.39 9.37 6.76
C SER A 46 -14.00 10.50 5.82
N PHE A 47 -14.98 11.09 5.09
CA PHE A 47 -14.76 12.27 4.23
C PHE A 47 -16.03 13.12 4.14
N SER A 48 -15.85 14.42 3.88
CA SER A 48 -16.94 15.32 3.52
C SER A 48 -17.59 14.92 2.18
N ASN A 49 -18.88 15.18 2.02
CA ASN A 49 -19.70 14.81 0.86
C ASN A 49 -19.01 14.99 -0.50
N VAL A 50 -18.74 13.87 -1.18
CA VAL A 50 -18.08 13.76 -2.47
C VAL A 50 -18.80 14.54 -3.60
N SER A 51 -20.11 14.61 -3.56
CA SER A 51 -20.93 15.23 -4.62
C SER A 51 -20.79 16.75 -4.68
N ASN A 52 -20.34 17.39 -3.59
CA ASN A 52 -20.23 18.84 -3.46
C ASN A 52 -18.81 19.30 -3.08
N SER A 53 -17.77 18.53 -3.39
CA SER A 53 -16.38 18.95 -3.19
C SER A 53 -15.80 19.46 -4.51
N ALA A 54 -15.03 20.54 -4.47
CA ALA A 54 -14.17 20.97 -5.57
C ALA A 54 -13.04 19.95 -5.84
N LEU A 55 -12.78 19.07 -4.89
CA LEU A 55 -11.76 18.05 -4.95
C LEU A 55 -12.30 16.77 -5.59
N ARG A 56 -11.54 16.25 -6.55
CA ARG A 56 -11.91 15.03 -7.26
C ARG A 56 -11.70 13.79 -6.38
N LEU A 57 -12.75 13.03 -6.16
CA LEU A 57 -12.74 11.77 -5.46
C LEU A 57 -13.28 10.65 -6.35
N VAL A 58 -12.50 9.58 -6.51
CA VAL A 58 -12.96 8.35 -7.17
C VAL A 58 -13.32 7.36 -6.07
N THR A 59 -14.56 6.87 -6.08
CA THR A 59 -15.03 5.85 -5.13
C THR A 59 -15.16 4.52 -5.84
N ILE A 60 -14.57 3.48 -5.29
CA ILE A 60 -14.74 2.08 -5.69
C ILE A 60 -15.55 1.40 -4.59
N ASP A 61 -16.70 0.87 -4.93
CA ASP A 61 -17.58 0.19 -4.00
C ASP A 61 -17.24 -1.31 -3.82
N ASP A 62 -17.87 -1.95 -2.86
CA ASP A 62 -17.68 -3.36 -2.52
C ASP A 62 -18.00 -4.28 -3.70
N GLN A 63 -18.97 -3.94 -4.54
CA GLN A 63 -19.35 -4.78 -5.69
C GLN A 63 -18.22 -4.85 -6.73
N ALA A 64 -17.57 -3.72 -7.01
CA ALA A 64 -16.41 -3.67 -7.90
C ALA A 64 -15.20 -4.42 -7.32
N LEU A 65 -15.09 -4.47 -5.99
CA LEU A 65 -14.01 -5.17 -5.29
C LEU A 65 -14.20 -6.69 -5.26
N LYS A 66 -15.44 -7.19 -5.14
CA LYS A 66 -15.76 -8.63 -4.96
C LYS A 66 -15.10 -9.58 -5.96
N PHE A 67 -14.96 -9.17 -7.20
CA PHE A 67 -14.37 -9.99 -8.27
C PHE A 67 -12.83 -9.94 -8.32
N LYS A 68 -12.24 -8.90 -7.71
CA LYS A 68 -10.79 -8.65 -7.80
C LYS A 68 -10.00 -9.28 -6.65
N THR A 69 -10.67 -9.67 -5.56
CA THR A 69 -10.02 -10.09 -4.31
C THR A 69 -9.42 -11.50 -4.33
N ALA A 70 -9.74 -12.30 -5.32
CA ALA A 70 -9.41 -13.73 -5.32
C ALA A 70 -7.93 -14.05 -5.62
N SER A 71 -7.26 -13.18 -6.39
CA SER A 71 -5.90 -13.44 -6.88
C SER A 71 -5.02 -12.19 -6.98
N ARG A 72 -5.47 -11.08 -6.39
CA ARG A 72 -4.77 -9.79 -6.46
C ARG A 72 -4.52 -9.22 -5.07
N THR A 73 -3.43 -8.51 -4.93
CA THR A 73 -3.12 -7.72 -3.75
C THR A 73 -4.08 -6.53 -3.62
N TYR A 74 -4.16 -5.94 -2.43
CA TYR A 74 -5.09 -4.84 -2.18
C TYR A 74 -4.89 -3.64 -3.13
N PRO A 75 -3.66 -3.14 -3.38
CA PRO A 75 -3.44 -2.05 -4.34
C PRO A 75 -3.81 -2.38 -5.77
N GLU A 76 -3.64 -3.62 -6.22
CA GLU A 76 -4.00 -4.04 -7.59
C GLU A 76 -5.52 -3.93 -7.86
N MET A 77 -6.34 -3.94 -6.81
CA MET A 77 -7.78 -3.70 -6.94
C MET A 77 -8.11 -2.29 -7.41
N LEU A 78 -7.19 -1.33 -7.18
CA LEU A 78 -7.30 0.06 -7.64
C LEU A 78 -6.90 0.24 -9.11
N SER A 79 -6.35 -0.79 -9.75
CA SER A 79 -6.01 -0.75 -11.18
C SER A 79 -7.26 -0.48 -12.02
N GLY A 80 -7.22 0.55 -12.87
CA GLY A 80 -8.39 1.04 -13.60
C GLY A 80 -8.70 2.50 -13.29
N ILE A 81 -8.02 3.10 -12.32
CA ILE A 81 -8.00 4.53 -12.09
C ILE A 81 -6.86 5.13 -12.94
N PRO A 82 -7.13 6.17 -13.76
CA PRO A 82 -6.07 6.79 -14.58
C PRO A 82 -4.91 7.28 -13.72
N SER A 83 -3.67 7.09 -14.19
CA SER A 83 -2.41 7.45 -13.51
C SER A 83 -2.18 6.77 -12.15
N LEU A 84 -2.93 5.71 -11.84
CA LEU A 84 -2.66 4.85 -10.71
C LEU A 84 -2.02 3.54 -11.21
N TYR A 85 -0.91 3.15 -10.61
CA TYR A 85 -0.20 1.94 -10.95
C TYR A 85 0.11 1.15 -9.68
N ALA A 86 -0.22 -0.13 -9.71
CA ALA A 86 0.04 -1.04 -8.60
C ALA A 86 0.75 -2.29 -9.10
N THR A 87 1.71 -2.79 -8.34
CA THR A 87 2.51 -3.97 -8.65
C THR A 87 2.48 -4.98 -7.52
N SER A 88 2.63 -6.27 -7.86
CA SER A 88 2.82 -7.38 -6.92
C SER A 88 4.29 -7.80 -6.92
N GLU A 89 5.11 -7.26 -6.03
CA GLU A 89 6.56 -7.46 -6.05
C GLU A 89 7.00 -8.88 -5.70
N SER A 90 6.41 -9.44 -4.64
CA SER A 90 6.88 -10.70 -4.04
C SER A 90 6.50 -11.95 -4.82
N GLY A 91 5.59 -11.81 -5.77
CA GLY A 91 5.03 -12.96 -6.48
C GLY A 91 4.07 -13.80 -5.67
N SER A 92 3.77 -13.38 -4.44
CA SER A 92 2.82 -13.97 -3.51
C SER A 92 1.64 -13.04 -3.25
N TYR A 93 0.67 -13.52 -2.51
CA TYR A 93 -0.43 -12.71 -2.02
C TYR A 93 0.06 -11.85 -0.83
N GLY A 94 0.13 -10.54 -1.01
CA GLY A 94 0.43 -9.63 0.10
C GLY A 94 1.27 -8.43 -0.27
N ASP A 95 2.51 -8.63 -0.69
CA ASP A 95 3.39 -7.51 -0.99
C ASP A 95 2.97 -6.80 -2.28
N ALA A 96 2.88 -5.50 -2.18
CA ALA A 96 2.50 -4.67 -3.31
C ALA A 96 3.03 -3.25 -3.14
N LYS A 97 3.12 -2.53 -4.25
CA LYS A 97 3.40 -1.10 -4.26
C LYS A 97 2.33 -0.34 -5.01
N LEU A 98 2.15 0.91 -4.64
CA LEU A 98 1.20 1.83 -5.21
C LEU A 98 1.91 3.10 -5.66
N ASN A 99 1.61 3.53 -6.89
CA ASN A 99 2.04 4.81 -7.44
C ASN A 99 0.82 5.60 -7.94
N ILE A 100 0.81 6.90 -7.74
CA ILE A 100 -0.18 7.83 -8.30
C ILE A 100 0.58 8.98 -8.97
N ARG A 101 0.39 9.14 -10.29
CA ARG A 101 1.07 10.18 -11.11
C ARG A 101 2.60 10.17 -10.97
N GLY A 102 3.20 8.98 -10.84
CA GLY A 102 4.63 8.81 -10.61
C GLY A 102 5.12 9.06 -9.20
N PHE A 103 4.23 9.44 -8.29
CA PHE A 103 4.57 9.52 -6.87
C PHE A 103 4.41 8.14 -6.23
N ALA A 104 5.49 7.64 -5.64
CA ALA A 104 5.49 6.36 -4.95
C ALA A 104 4.72 6.43 -3.62
N GLN A 105 4.39 5.29 -3.05
CA GLN A 105 3.45 5.17 -1.93
C GLN A 105 3.83 5.97 -0.67
N GLU A 106 5.10 6.26 -0.41
CA GLU A 106 5.54 7.13 0.69
C GLU A 106 5.10 8.60 0.52
N ASN A 107 4.61 8.95 -0.67
CA ASN A 107 4.08 10.27 -1.00
C ASN A 107 2.54 10.26 -1.14
N ILE A 108 1.90 9.14 -0.76
CA ILE A 108 0.46 8.93 -0.80
C ILE A 108 -0.03 8.69 0.62
N SER A 109 -0.98 9.49 1.09
CA SER A 109 -1.58 9.25 2.39
C SER A 109 -2.56 8.09 2.32
N VAL A 110 -2.33 7.04 3.11
CA VAL A 110 -3.28 5.93 3.27
C VAL A 110 -4.01 6.11 4.60
N LEU A 111 -5.34 6.13 4.51
CA LEU A 111 -6.20 6.30 5.67
C LEU A 111 -7.16 5.11 5.82
N LEU A 112 -7.47 4.77 7.05
CA LEU A 112 -8.50 3.81 7.41
C LEU A 112 -9.58 4.54 8.21
N ASN A 113 -10.79 4.61 7.66
CA ASN A 113 -11.89 5.40 8.24
C ASN A 113 -11.50 6.86 8.56
N GLY A 114 -10.64 7.46 7.71
CA GLY A 114 -10.15 8.83 7.88
C GLY A 114 -8.95 8.98 8.82
N ILE A 115 -8.43 7.92 9.42
CA ILE A 115 -7.26 7.92 10.30
C ILE A 115 -6.02 7.51 9.50
N PRO A 116 -4.92 8.30 9.48
CA PRO A 116 -3.68 7.92 8.81
C PRO A 116 -3.05 6.65 9.40
N ILE A 117 -2.67 5.69 8.54
CA ILE A 117 -2.10 4.39 8.95
C ILE A 117 -0.69 4.12 8.39
N SER A 118 -0.14 5.02 7.58
CA SER A 118 1.24 4.93 7.09
C SER A 118 2.25 5.09 8.22
N GLY A 119 3.40 4.41 8.11
CA GLY A 119 4.46 4.48 9.11
C GLY A 119 5.21 5.81 9.09
N LEU A 120 5.57 6.37 10.26
CA LEU A 120 6.30 7.63 10.37
C LEU A 120 7.82 7.49 10.12
N VAL A 121 8.34 6.28 10.03
CA VAL A 121 9.77 6.05 9.75
C VAL A 121 10.12 6.32 8.30
N SER A 122 9.31 5.84 7.36
CA SER A 122 9.57 5.91 5.92
C SER A 122 8.37 6.34 5.07
N GLY A 123 7.19 6.53 5.67
CA GLY A 123 5.94 6.78 4.95
C GLY A 123 5.36 5.56 4.23
N SER A 124 6.05 4.43 4.30
CA SER A 124 5.65 3.23 3.59
C SER A 124 4.40 2.58 4.21
N MET A 125 3.59 2.02 3.35
CA MET A 125 2.49 1.11 3.68
C MET A 125 2.90 -0.31 3.30
N TYR A 126 2.95 -1.22 4.28
CA TYR A 126 3.21 -2.64 4.04
C TYR A 126 1.87 -3.36 3.93
N TRP A 127 1.44 -3.63 2.68
CA TRP A 127 0.11 -4.15 2.40
C TRP A 127 -0.11 -5.59 2.87
N ASN A 128 0.97 -6.37 2.99
CA ASN A 128 0.95 -7.71 3.59
C ASN A 128 0.43 -7.71 5.03
N ASN A 129 0.66 -6.65 5.80
CA ASN A 129 0.14 -6.54 7.17
C ASN A 129 -1.39 -6.39 7.24
N TRP A 130 -2.07 -6.32 6.08
CA TRP A 130 -3.49 -6.02 5.93
C TRP A 130 -4.19 -7.00 4.97
N MET A 131 -3.80 -8.25 4.95
CA MET A 131 -4.27 -9.24 3.95
C MET A 131 -5.79 -9.45 3.93
N GLY A 132 -6.47 -9.29 5.06
CA GLY A 132 -7.93 -9.37 5.15
C GLY A 132 -8.67 -8.05 4.94
N LEU A 133 -7.96 -6.95 4.71
CA LEU A 133 -8.57 -5.62 4.61
C LEU A 133 -9.59 -5.52 3.48
N ALA A 134 -9.36 -6.23 2.37
CA ALA A 134 -10.29 -6.27 1.25
C ALA A 134 -11.67 -6.83 1.62
N ASP A 135 -11.72 -7.82 2.52
CA ASP A 135 -12.97 -8.40 2.99
C ASP A 135 -13.70 -7.51 3.98
N ALA A 136 -12.96 -6.67 4.70
CA ALA A 136 -13.49 -5.68 5.63
C ALA A 136 -13.90 -4.36 4.95
N THR A 137 -13.58 -4.16 3.66
CA THR A 137 -13.76 -2.89 2.95
C THR A 137 -15.17 -2.76 2.38
N TYR A 138 -15.84 -1.66 2.73
CA TYR A 138 -17.08 -1.22 2.10
C TYR A 138 -16.82 -0.38 0.84
N ALA A 139 -15.88 0.57 0.92
CA ALA A 139 -15.52 1.43 -0.21
C ALA A 139 -14.07 1.91 -0.09
N ILE A 140 -13.47 2.20 -1.23
CA ILE A 140 -12.17 2.86 -1.30
C ILE A 140 -12.36 4.20 -1.99
N GLN A 141 -11.90 5.26 -1.36
CA GLN A 141 -11.91 6.61 -1.90
C GLN A 141 -10.49 7.00 -2.28
N VAL A 142 -10.26 7.25 -3.56
CA VAL A 142 -8.97 7.67 -4.08
C VAL A 142 -9.05 9.11 -4.53
N GLN A 143 -8.18 9.95 -3.98
CA GLN A 143 -8.00 11.31 -4.40
C GLN A 143 -6.57 11.50 -4.90
N LYS A 144 -6.44 12.02 -6.11
CA LYS A 144 -5.15 12.28 -6.75
C LYS A 144 -4.74 13.74 -6.55
N GLY A 145 -3.45 14.01 -6.41
CA GLY A 145 -2.90 15.36 -6.29
C GLY A 145 -3.28 16.07 -5.00
N VAL A 146 -3.98 17.21 -5.08
CA VAL A 146 -4.38 18.00 -3.90
C VAL A 146 -5.34 17.19 -3.03
N GLY A 147 -4.83 16.57 -1.96
CA GLY A 147 -5.61 15.71 -1.07
C GLY A 147 -6.66 16.48 -0.25
N ALA A 148 -7.87 15.90 -0.06
CA ALA A 148 -8.93 16.49 0.77
C ALA A 148 -8.56 16.48 2.26
N SER A 149 -7.84 15.46 2.70
CA SER A 149 -7.50 15.31 4.10
C SER A 149 -6.52 16.39 4.55
N MET A 150 -6.89 17.16 5.55
CA MET A 150 -6.01 18.12 6.22
C MET A 150 -5.06 17.43 7.21
N LEU A 151 -5.28 16.14 7.50
CA LEU A 151 -4.44 15.30 8.36
C LEU A 151 -3.32 14.60 7.60
N SER A 152 -3.28 14.71 6.27
CA SER A 152 -2.19 14.17 5.46
C SER A 152 -1.07 15.20 5.34
N ASP A 153 0.04 14.97 6.01
CA ASP A 153 1.18 15.86 6.13
C ASP A 153 1.93 16.11 4.81
N GLY A 154 1.23 16.71 3.83
CA GLY A 154 1.82 17.08 2.55
C GLY A 154 2.00 15.92 1.57
N SER A 155 1.09 14.96 1.54
CA SER A 155 1.08 13.87 0.54
C SER A 155 0.76 14.42 -0.85
N VAL A 156 1.80 14.64 -1.65
CA VAL A 156 1.72 15.26 -2.98
C VAL A 156 1.09 14.34 -4.04
N GLY A 157 1.22 13.03 -3.89
CA GLY A 157 0.62 12.04 -4.80
C GLY A 157 -0.90 11.94 -4.63
N GLY A 158 -1.41 12.32 -3.46
CA GLY A 158 -2.82 12.21 -3.13
C GLY A 158 -3.11 11.38 -1.89
N SER A 159 -4.34 10.88 -1.78
CA SER A 159 -4.74 10.04 -0.66
C SER A 159 -5.62 8.87 -1.09
N VAL A 160 -5.53 7.78 -0.34
CA VAL A 160 -6.38 6.59 -0.44
C VAL A 160 -7.04 6.38 0.92
N ASN A 161 -8.35 6.56 1.00
CA ASN A 161 -9.11 6.30 2.21
C ASN A 161 -9.92 5.02 2.08
N ILE A 162 -9.67 4.10 2.98
CA ILE A 162 -10.32 2.81 3.07
C ILE A 162 -11.43 2.91 4.09
N ILE A 163 -12.66 2.69 3.66
CA ILE A 163 -13.84 2.72 4.52
C ILE A 163 -14.24 1.28 4.80
N THR A 164 -14.26 0.90 6.07
CA THR A 164 -14.68 -0.43 6.49
C THR A 164 -16.20 -0.58 6.50
N GLU A 165 -16.65 -1.82 6.43
CA GLU A 165 -18.07 -2.14 6.61
C GLU A 165 -18.54 -1.77 8.03
N SER A 166 -19.72 -1.21 8.10
CA SER A 166 -20.45 -0.92 9.35
C SER A 166 -21.61 -1.89 9.51
N PRO A 167 -22.14 -2.04 10.73
CA PRO A 167 -23.32 -2.87 10.94
C PRO A 167 -24.49 -2.44 10.04
N SER A 168 -25.16 -3.39 9.41
CA SER A 168 -26.40 -3.18 8.64
C SER A 168 -27.58 -2.84 9.57
N GLU A 169 -28.69 -2.36 9.03
CA GLU A 169 -29.91 -2.07 9.82
C GLU A 169 -30.65 -3.35 10.19
N THR A 170 -30.57 -4.38 9.34
CA THR A 170 -31.20 -5.68 9.57
C THR A 170 -30.11 -6.74 9.73
N PHE A 171 -30.45 -7.85 10.39
CA PHE A 171 -29.56 -8.99 10.44
C PHE A 171 -29.18 -9.44 9.01
N SER A 172 -27.90 -9.68 8.78
CA SER A 172 -27.40 -10.12 7.49
C SER A 172 -26.08 -10.86 7.65
N GLY A 173 -25.80 -11.76 6.71
CA GLY A 173 -24.53 -12.45 6.65
C GLY A 173 -24.06 -12.71 5.22
N GLU A 174 -22.78 -12.90 5.07
CA GLU A 174 -22.15 -13.33 3.82
C GLU A 174 -21.07 -14.36 4.13
N VAL A 175 -21.06 -15.45 3.39
CA VAL A 175 -19.95 -16.42 3.40
C VAL A 175 -19.45 -16.61 1.98
N GLY A 176 -18.16 -16.80 1.82
CA GLY A 176 -17.59 -16.98 0.50
C GLY A 176 -16.29 -17.75 0.50
N VAL A 177 -16.03 -18.39 -0.64
CA VAL A 177 -14.78 -19.08 -0.93
C VAL A 177 -14.32 -18.68 -2.32
N THR A 178 -13.04 -18.40 -2.46
CA THR A 178 -12.39 -18.13 -3.75
C THR A 178 -11.11 -18.94 -3.86
N GLY A 179 -10.72 -19.29 -5.07
CA GLY A 179 -9.47 -19.99 -5.33
C GLY A 179 -8.82 -19.57 -6.63
N SER A 180 -7.50 -19.67 -6.70
CA SER A 180 -6.71 -19.50 -7.92
C SER A 180 -6.28 -20.85 -8.50
N HIS A 181 -6.02 -20.89 -9.80
CA HIS A 181 -5.55 -22.12 -10.46
C HIS A 181 -4.15 -22.55 -10.00
N PHE A 182 -3.35 -21.63 -9.44
CA PHE A 182 -2.02 -21.93 -8.91
C PHE A 182 -2.02 -22.39 -7.44
N GLY A 183 -3.19 -22.46 -6.78
CA GLY A 183 -3.36 -23.11 -5.49
C GLY A 183 -3.56 -22.22 -4.28
N THR A 184 -3.73 -20.89 -4.44
CA THR A 184 -4.20 -20.03 -3.36
C THR A 184 -5.71 -20.24 -3.15
N VAL A 185 -6.13 -20.41 -1.90
CA VAL A 185 -7.54 -20.50 -1.51
C VAL A 185 -7.80 -19.46 -0.42
N LYS A 186 -8.94 -18.79 -0.52
CA LYS A 186 -9.42 -17.79 0.44
C LYS A 186 -10.85 -18.10 0.83
N GLY A 187 -11.15 -18.08 2.11
CA GLY A 187 -12.51 -18.20 2.65
C GLY A 187 -12.80 -17.06 3.63
N PHE A 188 -14.04 -16.60 3.68
CA PHE A 188 -14.45 -15.57 4.63
C PHE A 188 -15.89 -15.77 5.11
N VAL A 189 -16.18 -15.17 6.27
CA VAL A 189 -17.52 -15.01 6.86
C VAL A 189 -17.69 -13.58 7.33
N LYS A 190 -18.85 -12.98 7.06
CA LYS A 190 -19.28 -11.69 7.55
C LYS A 190 -20.64 -11.85 8.21
N LEU A 191 -20.84 -11.23 9.36
CA LEU A 191 -22.07 -11.25 10.12
C LEU A 191 -22.39 -9.87 10.66
N SER A 192 -23.59 -9.39 10.44
CA SER A 192 -24.11 -8.18 11.03
C SER A 192 -25.35 -8.46 11.86
N SER A 193 -25.38 -7.98 13.09
CA SER A 193 -26.50 -8.17 14.01
C SER A 193 -27.78 -7.44 13.59
N GLY A 194 -27.65 -6.48 12.69
CA GLY A 194 -28.70 -5.46 12.52
C GLY A 194 -28.76 -4.51 13.71
N ALA A 195 -29.76 -3.66 13.71
CA ALA A 195 -30.05 -2.75 14.82
C ALA A 195 -30.58 -3.54 16.04
N LEU A 196 -29.83 -3.50 17.13
CA LEU A 196 -30.17 -4.12 18.40
C LEU A 196 -30.88 -3.11 19.34
N PRO A 197 -31.56 -3.58 20.40
CA PRO A 197 -32.19 -2.70 21.39
C PRO A 197 -31.21 -1.67 21.96
N LYS A 198 -31.74 -0.51 22.30
CA LYS A 198 -31.00 0.62 22.89
C LYS A 198 -29.88 1.17 21.95
N GLY A 199 -29.98 0.98 20.62
CA GLY A 199 -29.09 1.55 19.61
C GLY A 199 -27.72 0.89 19.50
N TRP A 200 -27.56 -0.35 19.91
CA TRP A 200 -26.38 -1.16 19.66
C TRP A 200 -26.45 -1.81 18.28
N ALA A 201 -25.29 -2.02 17.67
CA ALA A 201 -25.15 -2.88 16.50
C ALA A 201 -23.71 -3.44 16.42
N VAL A 202 -23.56 -4.64 15.91
CA VAL A 202 -22.28 -5.37 15.83
C VAL A 202 -22.10 -5.89 14.43
N ASN A 203 -20.90 -5.74 13.89
CA ASN A 203 -20.47 -6.36 12.65
C ASN A 203 -19.17 -7.14 12.89
N PHE A 204 -19.11 -8.36 12.39
CA PHE A 204 -17.95 -9.24 12.47
C PHE A 204 -17.56 -9.73 11.08
N MET A 205 -16.27 -9.74 10.79
CA MET A 205 -15.68 -10.40 9.63
C MET A 205 -14.52 -11.28 10.10
N GLY A 206 -14.47 -12.51 9.59
CA GLY A 206 -13.33 -13.40 9.69
C GLY A 206 -12.95 -13.92 8.31
N SER A 207 -11.67 -13.95 7.98
CA SER A 207 -11.19 -14.52 6.72
C SER A 207 -9.88 -15.28 6.89
N TYR A 208 -9.64 -16.19 5.97
CA TYR A 208 -8.42 -16.96 5.85
C TYR A 208 -7.97 -17.01 4.40
N VAL A 209 -6.68 -16.81 4.16
CA VAL A 209 -6.03 -17.06 2.87
C VAL A 209 -4.84 -17.96 3.07
N GLY A 210 -4.74 -19.01 2.23
CA GLY A 210 -3.65 -19.96 2.31
C GLY A 210 -3.36 -20.65 0.98
N GLY A 211 -2.16 -21.20 0.85
CA GLY A 211 -1.75 -21.97 -0.31
C GLY A 211 -0.51 -21.47 -1.02
N LYS A 212 -0.34 -21.88 -2.27
CA LYS A 212 0.81 -21.50 -3.11
C LYS A 212 0.55 -20.18 -3.82
N GLY A 213 1.58 -19.34 -3.98
CA GLY A 213 1.56 -18.20 -4.88
C GLY A 213 1.76 -18.60 -6.34
N TYR A 214 1.71 -17.60 -7.26
CA TYR A 214 2.01 -17.81 -8.68
C TYR A 214 3.50 -18.12 -8.91
N VAL A 215 4.36 -17.48 -8.15
CA VAL A 215 5.81 -17.71 -8.20
C VAL A 215 6.19 -18.91 -7.33
N ASP A 216 7.19 -19.67 -7.74
CA ASP A 216 7.63 -20.86 -7.02
C ASP A 216 8.09 -20.55 -5.60
N ALA A 217 7.75 -21.42 -4.66
CA ALA A 217 8.09 -21.29 -3.25
C ALA A 217 7.62 -19.96 -2.61
N THR A 218 6.44 -19.45 -2.99
CA THR A 218 5.82 -18.28 -2.38
C THR A 218 4.47 -18.66 -1.74
N ARG A 219 4.54 -19.41 -0.66
CA ARG A 219 3.34 -19.79 0.10
C ARG A 219 2.85 -18.63 0.97
N VAL A 220 1.54 -18.56 1.16
CA VAL A 220 0.88 -17.65 2.09
C VAL A 220 0.05 -18.42 3.10
N ASN A 221 -0.03 -17.90 4.31
CA ASN A 221 -0.92 -18.36 5.37
C ASN A 221 -1.26 -17.17 6.26
N SER A 222 -2.49 -16.68 6.15
CA SER A 222 -2.93 -15.52 6.90
C SER A 222 -4.37 -15.69 7.37
N PHE A 223 -4.63 -15.29 8.60
CA PHE A 223 -5.96 -15.02 9.11
C PHE A 223 -6.20 -13.52 9.13
N ALA A 224 -7.47 -13.12 9.05
CA ALA A 224 -7.85 -11.76 9.31
C ALA A 224 -9.19 -11.71 10.05
N TYR A 225 -9.34 -10.68 10.86
CA TYR A 225 -10.57 -10.43 11.58
C TYR A 225 -10.88 -8.93 11.61
N MET A 226 -12.17 -8.60 11.66
CA MET A 226 -12.67 -7.28 12.02
C MET A 226 -13.88 -7.44 12.95
N LEU A 227 -13.89 -6.68 14.02
CA LEU A 227 -15.05 -6.47 14.89
C LEU A 227 -15.36 -4.98 14.90
N ASN A 228 -16.58 -4.63 14.52
CA ASN A 228 -17.09 -3.28 14.63
C ASN A 228 -18.31 -3.28 15.56
N VAL A 229 -18.24 -2.49 16.62
CA VAL A 229 -19.33 -2.33 17.60
C VAL A 229 -19.72 -0.87 17.59
N SER A 230 -20.96 -0.58 17.27
CA SER A 230 -21.49 0.76 17.30
C SER A 230 -22.59 0.93 18.36
N LYS A 231 -22.61 2.11 18.94
CA LYS A 231 -23.63 2.56 19.91
C LYS A 231 -24.15 3.92 19.47
N ARG A 232 -25.41 3.96 19.09
CA ARG A 232 -26.15 5.22 18.84
C ARG A 232 -26.83 5.63 20.13
N PHE A 233 -26.42 6.75 20.72
CA PHE A 233 -27.02 7.31 21.95
C PHE A 233 -28.22 8.18 21.63
N SER A 234 -28.17 8.88 20.49
CA SER A 234 -29.23 9.71 19.92
C SER A 234 -29.11 9.75 18.41
N GLN A 235 -29.97 10.48 17.71
CA GLN A 235 -29.82 10.70 16.26
C GLN A 235 -28.53 11.44 15.90
N GLU A 236 -28.00 12.25 16.82
CA GLU A 236 -26.81 13.05 16.62
C GLU A 236 -25.52 12.36 17.12
N HIS A 237 -25.58 11.50 18.14
CA HIS A 237 -24.41 10.94 18.82
C HIS A 237 -24.21 9.45 18.53
N THR A 238 -23.11 9.10 17.92
CA THR A 238 -22.70 7.72 17.64
C THR A 238 -21.27 7.48 18.13
N LEU A 239 -21.04 6.35 18.79
CA LEU A 239 -19.74 5.82 19.16
C LEU A 239 -19.49 4.55 18.38
N ILE A 240 -18.29 4.42 17.76
CA ILE A 240 -17.91 3.28 16.95
C ILE A 240 -16.57 2.76 17.46
N PHE A 241 -16.55 1.52 17.91
CA PHE A 241 -15.31 0.79 18.20
C PHE A 241 -15.01 -0.16 17.05
N THR A 242 -13.78 -0.16 16.55
CA THR A 242 -13.31 -1.10 15.54
C THR A 242 -12.02 -1.75 16.00
N ALA A 243 -11.98 -3.08 15.94
CA ALA A 243 -10.77 -3.87 16.11
C ALA A 243 -10.55 -4.69 14.83
N LEU A 244 -9.36 -4.63 14.27
CA LEU A 244 -8.99 -5.43 13.11
C LEU A 244 -7.54 -5.89 13.17
N GLY A 245 -7.22 -6.97 12.48
CA GLY A 245 -5.86 -7.49 12.40
C GLY A 245 -5.75 -8.64 11.41
N SER A 246 -4.54 -8.83 10.92
CA SER A 246 -4.21 -9.88 9.94
C SER A 246 -2.87 -10.52 10.31
N PRO A 247 -2.83 -11.49 11.27
CA PRO A 247 -1.62 -12.27 11.49
C PRO A 247 -1.30 -13.06 10.19
N GLU A 248 -0.09 -12.90 9.69
CA GLU A 248 0.32 -13.44 8.41
C GLU A 248 1.69 -14.10 8.47
N LYS A 249 1.88 -15.08 7.56
CA LYS A 249 3.14 -15.72 7.23
C LYS A 249 3.18 -15.93 5.74
N HIS A 250 4.26 -15.49 5.09
CA HIS A 250 4.41 -15.73 3.66
C HIS A 250 5.87 -15.88 3.25
N GLU A 251 6.07 -16.59 2.18
CA GLU A 251 7.33 -16.68 1.46
C GLU A 251 7.27 -15.78 0.22
N GLN A 252 8.40 -15.24 -0.21
CA GLN A 252 8.42 -14.24 -1.27
C GLN A 252 9.64 -14.41 -2.19
N ARG A 253 9.50 -13.90 -3.42
CA ARG A 253 10.61 -13.62 -4.31
C ARG A 253 11.11 -12.21 -4.04
N ASN A 254 12.29 -12.07 -3.49
CA ASN A 254 12.88 -10.76 -3.20
C ASN A 254 13.95 -10.35 -4.21
N THR A 255 14.53 -11.30 -4.94
CA THR A 255 15.60 -11.05 -5.90
C THR A 255 15.05 -10.81 -7.30
N ARG A 256 15.46 -9.69 -7.92
CA ARG A 256 15.13 -9.36 -9.30
C ARG A 256 15.81 -10.32 -10.27
N LEU A 257 15.14 -10.59 -11.37
CA LEU A 257 15.61 -11.50 -12.42
C LEU A 257 16.14 -10.72 -13.64
N SER A 258 17.08 -11.31 -14.35
CA SER A 258 17.46 -10.89 -15.71
C SER A 258 16.47 -11.45 -16.73
N ALA A 259 16.47 -10.89 -17.94
CA ALA A 259 15.68 -11.42 -19.03
C ALA A 259 16.08 -12.87 -19.39
N ALA A 260 17.39 -13.16 -19.39
CA ALA A 260 17.93 -14.50 -19.66
C ALA A 260 17.47 -15.53 -18.59
N GLU A 261 17.39 -15.15 -17.32
CA GLU A 261 16.86 -16.04 -16.27
C GLU A 261 15.37 -16.35 -16.50
N VAL A 262 14.59 -15.35 -16.90
CA VAL A 262 13.16 -15.54 -17.19
C VAL A 262 12.95 -16.37 -18.46
N GLU A 263 13.77 -16.18 -19.48
CA GLU A 263 13.75 -17.01 -20.69
C GLU A 263 14.09 -18.47 -20.38
N LYS A 264 15.10 -18.69 -19.55
CA LYS A 264 15.57 -20.04 -19.20
C LYS A 264 14.63 -20.77 -18.25
N TYR A 265 14.12 -20.09 -17.21
CA TYR A 265 13.41 -20.74 -16.10
C TYR A 265 11.92 -20.40 -16.05
N GLY A 266 11.45 -19.42 -16.83
CA GLY A 266 10.05 -19.00 -16.88
C GLY A 266 9.66 -17.93 -15.86
N LEU A 267 8.41 -17.46 -15.98
CA LEU A 267 7.85 -16.35 -15.17
C LEU A 267 7.67 -16.69 -13.68
N ALA A 268 7.46 -17.97 -13.38
CA ALA A 268 7.27 -18.45 -12.01
C ALA A 268 8.60 -18.62 -11.24
N TYR A 269 9.73 -18.48 -11.91
CA TYR A 269 11.05 -18.72 -11.32
C TYR A 269 11.32 -17.83 -10.11
N ASN A 270 11.87 -18.46 -9.08
CA ASN A 270 12.33 -17.83 -7.85
C ASN A 270 13.68 -18.44 -7.45
N LYS A 271 14.74 -17.65 -7.45
CA LYS A 271 16.10 -18.11 -7.07
C LYS A 271 16.40 -18.00 -5.57
N ASN A 272 15.40 -17.70 -4.75
CA ASN A 272 15.57 -17.53 -3.31
C ASN A 272 15.28 -18.79 -2.49
N TRP A 273 15.00 -19.91 -3.12
CA TRP A 273 14.66 -21.17 -2.45
C TRP A 273 15.40 -22.37 -3.02
N GLY A 274 15.42 -23.43 -2.26
CA GLY A 274 15.92 -24.73 -2.66
C GLY A 274 15.40 -25.83 -1.73
N TRP A 275 15.85 -27.04 -1.93
CA TRP A 275 15.52 -28.17 -1.08
C TRP A 275 16.56 -28.28 0.05
N ARG A 276 16.07 -28.37 1.29
CA ARG A 276 16.84 -28.64 2.48
C ARG A 276 16.16 -29.73 3.28
N ASP A 277 16.86 -30.83 3.57
CA ASP A 277 16.28 -32.00 4.25
C ASP A 277 14.97 -32.47 3.62
N SER A 278 14.91 -32.52 2.28
CA SER A 278 13.73 -32.84 1.50
C SER A 278 12.54 -31.91 1.69
N GLN A 279 12.72 -30.77 2.33
CA GLN A 279 11.70 -29.74 2.50
C GLN A 279 12.04 -28.50 1.67
N GLN A 280 11.00 -27.87 1.14
CA GLN A 280 11.13 -26.58 0.46
C GLN A 280 11.50 -25.49 1.48
N PHE A 281 12.67 -24.87 1.28
CA PHE A 281 13.16 -23.82 2.16
C PHE A 281 13.49 -22.55 1.34
N ASN A 282 12.77 -21.45 1.63
CA ASN A 282 12.97 -20.17 0.99
C ASN A 282 13.75 -19.24 1.93
N LEU A 283 14.80 -18.60 1.41
CA LEU A 283 15.60 -17.59 2.14
C LEU A 283 14.75 -16.37 2.55
N ASN A 284 13.71 -16.07 1.81
CA ASN A 284 12.86 -14.92 2.04
C ASN A 284 11.49 -15.37 2.55
N TYR A 285 11.36 -15.37 3.85
CA TYR A 285 10.14 -15.66 4.60
C TYR A 285 9.83 -14.49 5.51
N ASN A 286 8.58 -14.10 5.57
CA ASN A 286 8.12 -13.02 6.43
C ASN A 286 6.97 -13.49 7.32
N ASN A 287 6.87 -12.94 8.52
CA ASN A 287 5.71 -13.08 9.40
C ASN A 287 5.46 -11.74 10.08
N TYR A 288 4.21 -11.36 10.18
CA TYR A 288 3.87 -10.10 10.82
C TYR A 288 2.47 -10.12 11.43
N PHE A 289 2.29 -9.37 12.51
CA PHE A 289 0.99 -9.16 13.10
C PHE A 289 0.86 -7.71 13.60
N LYS A 290 -0.15 -7.01 13.09
CA LYS A 290 -0.46 -5.63 13.42
C LYS A 290 -1.92 -5.48 13.82
N PRO A 291 -2.31 -5.84 15.06
CA PRO A 291 -3.64 -5.51 15.58
C PRO A 291 -3.82 -3.99 15.63
N TYR A 292 -4.98 -3.53 15.21
CA TYR A 292 -5.34 -2.14 15.11
C TYR A 292 -6.72 -1.90 15.74
N PHE A 293 -6.78 -0.93 16.65
CA PHE A 293 -7.97 -0.59 17.41
C PHE A 293 -8.30 0.89 17.23
N THR A 294 -9.57 1.20 17.03
CA THR A 294 -10.04 2.59 16.99
C THR A 294 -11.31 2.75 17.82
N LEU A 295 -11.45 3.90 18.43
CA LEU A 295 -12.68 4.36 19.04
C LEU A 295 -13.01 5.73 18.46
N GLN A 296 -14.13 5.84 17.75
CA GLN A 296 -14.55 7.05 17.07
C GLN A 296 -15.88 7.53 17.68
N HIS A 297 -15.94 8.78 18.10
CA HIS A 297 -17.14 9.49 18.50
C HIS A 297 -17.52 10.49 17.41
N ILE A 298 -18.76 10.44 16.97
CA ILE A 298 -19.32 11.31 15.95
C ILE A 298 -20.52 12.01 16.59
N TRP A 299 -20.49 13.34 16.57
CA TRP A 299 -21.61 14.19 16.89
C TRP A 299 -21.96 15.03 15.66
N ASP A 300 -23.14 14.80 15.08
CA ASP A 300 -23.66 15.52 13.91
C ASP A 300 -24.85 16.37 14.33
N GLY A 301 -24.57 17.47 15.04
CA GLY A 301 -25.59 18.44 15.45
C GLY A 301 -25.98 19.39 14.30
N GLU A 302 -27.06 20.15 14.50
CA GLU A 302 -27.63 21.04 13.47
C GLU A 302 -26.60 22.09 12.99
N LYS A 303 -25.91 22.76 13.92
CA LYS A 303 -24.93 23.84 13.64
C LYS A 303 -23.50 23.42 13.78
N ILE A 304 -23.21 22.44 14.62
CA ILE A 304 -21.85 21.99 14.94
C ILE A 304 -21.80 20.48 14.76
N SER A 305 -20.78 20.01 14.06
CA SER A 305 -20.45 18.58 13.99
C SER A 305 -19.05 18.37 14.55
N MET A 306 -18.86 17.33 15.32
CA MET A 306 -17.58 16.94 15.89
C MET A 306 -17.24 15.49 15.55
N LYS A 307 -15.95 15.24 15.35
CA LYS A 307 -15.42 13.92 15.11
C LYS A 307 -14.14 13.75 15.93
N ASN A 308 -14.21 12.82 16.87
CA ASN A 308 -13.10 12.49 17.73
C ASN A 308 -12.71 11.03 17.53
N SER A 309 -11.43 10.75 17.44
CA SER A 309 -10.92 9.38 17.25
C SER A 309 -9.71 9.18 18.14
N ILE A 310 -9.63 8.05 18.81
CA ILE A 310 -8.40 7.50 19.38
C ILE A 310 -8.09 6.18 18.72
N TYR A 311 -6.81 5.91 18.52
CA TYR A 311 -6.38 4.69 17.87
C TYR A 311 -5.09 4.14 18.46
N LEU A 312 -4.92 2.84 18.32
CA LEU A 312 -3.75 2.09 18.79
C LEU A 312 -3.45 0.96 17.82
N ALA A 313 -2.20 0.86 17.39
CA ALA A 313 -1.64 -0.33 16.76
C ALA A 313 -0.42 -0.81 17.54
N ILE A 314 -0.32 -2.12 17.77
CA ILE A 314 0.86 -2.74 18.35
C ILE A 314 1.31 -3.80 17.35
N ALA A 315 2.42 -3.58 16.71
CA ALA A 315 2.86 -4.39 15.59
C ALA A 315 4.21 -5.03 15.87
N SER A 316 4.35 -6.30 15.53
CA SER A 316 5.62 -7.00 15.61
C SER A 316 5.66 -8.15 14.60
N GLY A 317 6.84 -8.38 14.10
CA GLY A 317 7.12 -9.47 13.15
C GLY A 317 8.38 -9.16 12.39
N GLY A 318 8.70 -9.96 11.40
CA GLY A 318 9.88 -9.73 10.60
C GLY A 318 10.13 -10.85 9.61
N GLY A 319 11.27 -10.73 8.92
CA GLY A 319 11.66 -11.63 7.87
C GLY A 319 12.89 -12.45 8.22
N ARG A 320 13.00 -13.58 7.55
CA ARG A 320 14.25 -14.34 7.51
C ARG A 320 15.29 -13.52 6.76
N TRP A 321 16.49 -13.50 7.30
CA TRP A 321 17.65 -12.79 6.79
C TRP A 321 18.86 -13.73 6.80
N SER A 322 19.95 -13.34 6.14
CA SER A 322 21.22 -14.03 6.23
C SER A 322 22.36 -13.03 6.40
N GLU A 323 23.25 -13.28 7.35
CA GLU A 323 24.52 -12.58 7.46
C GLU A 323 25.63 -13.42 6.84
N THR A 324 26.56 -12.75 6.16
CA THR A 324 27.58 -13.40 5.32
C THR A 324 28.93 -12.74 5.53
N LYS A 325 29.97 -13.55 5.75
CA LYS A 325 31.38 -13.13 5.80
C LYS A 325 32.21 -13.71 4.64
N GLY A 326 31.68 -14.69 3.97
CA GLY A 326 32.33 -15.35 2.83
C GLY A 326 31.47 -15.32 1.58
N GLN A 327 31.38 -16.46 0.92
CA GLN A 327 30.52 -16.65 -0.22
C GLN A 327 29.04 -16.71 0.27
N ALA A 328 28.20 -15.85 -0.30
CA ALA A 328 26.79 -15.79 0.09
C ALA A 328 26.04 -17.08 -0.26
N ILE A 329 25.06 -17.47 0.56
CA ILE A 329 24.21 -18.64 0.33
C ILE A 329 23.60 -18.62 -1.09
N SER A 330 23.17 -17.46 -1.56
CA SER A 330 22.56 -17.27 -2.88
C SER A 330 23.49 -17.51 -4.07
N SER A 331 24.79 -17.73 -3.85
CA SER A 331 25.75 -18.08 -4.89
C SER A 331 25.95 -19.59 -5.06
N TYR A 332 25.48 -20.39 -4.11
CA TYR A 332 25.43 -21.86 -4.23
C TYR A 332 24.14 -22.23 -4.94
N MET A 333 24.27 -22.61 -6.22
CA MET A 333 23.10 -22.87 -7.07
C MET A 333 23.18 -24.24 -7.69
N THR A 334 22.06 -24.94 -7.72
CA THR A 334 21.88 -26.18 -8.50
C THR A 334 21.81 -25.88 -10.00
N ALA A 335 21.91 -26.89 -10.84
CA ALA A 335 21.76 -26.77 -12.30
C ALA A 335 20.39 -26.20 -12.70
N ASP A 336 19.36 -26.44 -11.88
CA ASP A 336 17.99 -25.95 -12.08
C ASP A 336 17.78 -24.51 -11.57
N GLY A 337 18.84 -23.86 -11.09
CA GLY A 337 18.80 -22.46 -10.63
C GLY A 337 18.20 -22.26 -9.25
N GLN A 338 18.13 -23.29 -8.42
CA GLN A 338 17.70 -23.23 -7.03
C GLN A 338 18.88 -23.13 -6.08
N VAL A 339 18.65 -22.67 -4.84
CA VAL A 339 19.70 -22.69 -3.81
C VAL A 339 20.11 -24.12 -3.50
N ASP A 340 21.40 -24.40 -3.63
CA ASP A 340 22.02 -25.69 -3.21
C ASP A 340 22.37 -25.60 -1.72
N TRP A 341 21.41 -26.02 -0.88
CA TRP A 341 21.56 -25.99 0.57
C TRP A 341 22.64 -26.92 1.08
N ASP A 342 22.78 -28.10 0.46
CA ASP A 342 23.79 -29.07 0.87
C ASP A 342 25.20 -28.54 0.61
N ALA A 343 25.45 -27.96 -0.56
CA ALA A 343 26.72 -27.32 -0.87
C ALA A 343 26.98 -26.10 0.02
N ALA A 344 25.98 -25.25 0.25
CA ALA A 344 26.11 -24.07 1.11
C ALA A 344 26.43 -24.45 2.56
N ILE A 345 25.77 -25.47 3.13
CA ILE A 345 26.04 -25.98 4.49
C ILE A 345 27.40 -26.65 4.57
N ALA A 346 27.77 -27.46 3.60
CA ALA A 346 29.09 -28.13 3.57
C ALA A 346 30.27 -27.13 3.55
N ALA A 347 30.09 -25.99 2.89
CA ALA A 347 31.11 -24.92 2.80
C ALA A 347 31.05 -23.91 3.93
N ASN A 348 30.08 -24.03 4.87
CA ASN A 348 29.80 -22.97 5.82
C ASN A 348 30.74 -22.92 7.02
N ARG A 349 31.26 -24.07 7.48
CA ARG A 349 32.04 -24.18 8.69
C ARG A 349 33.56 -24.01 8.38
N ASN A 350 34.18 -23.01 8.98
CA ASN A 350 35.62 -22.78 8.92
C ASN A 350 36.41 -23.75 9.83
N ALA A 351 37.73 -23.80 9.67
CA ALA A 351 38.61 -24.68 10.46
C ALA A 351 38.55 -24.41 11.97
N ASP A 352 38.29 -23.16 12.38
CA ASP A 352 38.12 -22.76 13.77
C ASP A 352 36.71 -22.99 14.33
N GLY A 353 35.80 -23.50 13.52
CA GLY A 353 34.41 -23.74 13.87
C GLY A 353 33.47 -22.55 13.59
N SER A 354 33.98 -21.39 13.17
CA SER A 354 33.13 -20.23 12.85
C SER A 354 32.33 -20.43 11.55
N ALA A 355 31.18 -19.75 11.48
CA ALA A 355 30.30 -19.77 10.33
C ALA A 355 30.71 -18.72 9.30
N ASN A 356 30.63 -19.06 8.00
CA ASN A 356 30.70 -18.11 6.90
C ASN A 356 29.35 -17.42 6.65
N ASN A 357 28.26 -18.13 6.92
CA ASN A 357 26.91 -17.64 6.79
C ASN A 357 26.06 -18.10 7.99
N VAL A 358 25.11 -17.29 8.37
CA VAL A 358 24.07 -17.67 9.35
C VAL A 358 22.71 -17.24 8.83
N ILE A 359 21.68 -17.98 9.20
CA ILE A 359 20.30 -17.54 9.05
C ILE A 359 19.91 -16.82 10.32
N SER A 360 19.33 -15.65 10.16
CA SER A 360 18.81 -14.82 11.22
C SER A 360 17.33 -14.45 10.97
N GLN A 361 16.67 -13.93 11.97
CA GLN A 361 15.39 -13.29 11.88
C GLN A 361 15.55 -11.81 12.20
N TYR A 362 15.29 -10.97 11.23
CA TYR A 362 15.18 -9.53 11.44
C TYR A 362 13.76 -9.20 11.88
N ILE A 363 13.60 -8.69 13.10
CA ILE A 363 12.33 -8.33 13.71
C ILE A 363 12.20 -6.81 13.70
N ALA A 364 11.09 -6.32 13.13
CA ALA A 364 10.72 -4.92 13.18
C ALA A 364 9.34 -4.77 13.84
N GLY A 365 9.27 -4.00 14.89
CA GLY A 365 8.02 -3.76 15.62
C GLY A 365 7.77 -2.28 15.86
N HIS A 366 6.52 -1.95 16.18
CA HIS A 366 6.19 -0.58 16.58
C HIS A 366 4.90 -0.52 17.40
N THR A 367 4.82 0.49 18.24
CA THR A 367 3.56 0.97 18.82
C THR A 367 3.20 2.28 18.14
N HIS A 368 2.02 2.35 17.51
CA HIS A 368 1.47 3.55 16.91
C HIS A 368 0.17 3.90 17.60
N ALA A 369 0.13 5.02 18.31
CA ALA A 369 -1.07 5.49 18.99
C ALA A 369 -1.27 6.98 18.71
N GLY A 370 -2.52 7.41 18.74
CA GLY A 370 -2.83 8.81 18.55
C GLY A 370 -4.28 9.16 18.83
N ALA A 371 -4.52 10.48 18.82
CA ALA A 371 -5.85 11.06 18.99
C ALA A 371 -6.08 12.18 17.98
N ILE A 372 -7.27 12.21 17.41
CA ILE A 372 -7.75 13.22 16.48
C ILE A 372 -9.00 13.84 17.07
N ALA A 373 -9.08 15.18 17.08
CA ALA A 373 -10.28 15.90 17.39
C ALA A 373 -10.53 16.92 16.28
N SER A 374 -11.75 16.94 15.74
CA SER A 374 -12.15 17.89 14.70
C SER A 374 -13.54 18.44 14.96
N LEU A 375 -13.72 19.69 14.57
CA LEU A 375 -14.96 20.42 14.69
C LEU A 375 -15.28 21.09 13.36
N GLU A 376 -16.53 21.04 12.95
CA GLU A 376 -17.09 21.78 11.81
C GLU A 376 -18.27 22.62 12.29
N TRP A 377 -18.24 23.90 12.01
CA TRP A 377 -19.32 24.84 12.29
C TRP A 377 -20.01 25.24 10.98
N LYS A 378 -21.31 24.95 10.88
CA LYS A 378 -22.19 25.34 9.78
C LYS A 378 -22.67 26.77 10.02
N CYS A 379 -21.95 27.76 9.47
CA CYS A 379 -22.17 29.20 9.71
C CYS A 379 -23.43 29.75 9.00
N GLY A 380 -24.12 28.96 8.20
CA GLY A 380 -25.23 29.37 7.35
C GLY A 380 -24.79 29.99 6.01
N LYS A 381 -25.77 30.24 5.13
CA LYS A 381 -25.52 30.78 3.77
C LYS A 381 -24.51 29.99 2.96
N GLY A 382 -24.43 28.65 3.18
CA GLY A 382 -23.52 27.77 2.47
C GLY A 382 -22.09 27.70 3.03
N TRP A 383 -21.75 28.45 4.07
CA TRP A 383 -20.44 28.45 4.71
C TRP A 383 -20.32 27.41 5.82
N LYS A 384 -19.16 26.74 5.84
CA LYS A 384 -18.71 25.87 6.90
C LYS A 384 -17.27 26.22 7.25
N ILE A 385 -16.97 26.30 8.53
CA ILE A 385 -15.63 26.52 9.05
C ILE A 385 -15.24 25.29 9.86
N GLY A 386 -14.12 24.69 9.52
CA GLY A 386 -13.60 23.51 10.17
C GLY A 386 -12.25 23.74 10.81
N GLY A 387 -11.91 22.91 11.77
CA GLY A 387 -10.58 22.86 12.35
C GLY A 387 -10.39 21.61 13.17
N GLY A 388 -9.16 21.27 13.44
CA GLY A 388 -8.85 20.10 14.26
C GLY A 388 -7.39 19.98 14.62
N ILE A 389 -7.15 19.02 15.48
CA ILE A 389 -5.84 18.64 15.98
C ILE A 389 -5.65 17.14 15.86
N HIS A 390 -4.42 16.73 15.62
CA HIS A 390 -4.00 15.34 15.61
C HIS A 390 -2.68 15.23 16.35
N GLY A 391 -2.62 14.42 17.39
CA GLY A 391 -1.39 14.05 18.09
C GLY A 391 -1.14 12.56 17.97
N GLN A 392 0.11 12.17 17.70
CA GLN A 392 0.47 10.76 17.56
C GLN A 392 1.88 10.47 18.07
N MET A 393 2.07 9.26 18.55
CA MET A 393 3.36 8.69 18.89
C MET A 393 3.61 7.42 18.07
N TYR A 394 4.85 7.22 17.64
CA TYR A 394 5.31 6.07 16.89
C TYR A 394 6.64 5.58 17.46
N LEU A 395 6.58 4.53 18.28
CA LEU A 395 7.72 3.98 18.97
C LEU A 395 8.13 2.69 18.28
N THR A 396 9.35 2.62 17.76
CA THR A 396 9.82 1.46 17.00
C THR A 396 10.91 0.69 17.73
N TRP A 397 11.03 -0.59 17.39
CA TRP A 397 12.18 -1.43 17.76
C TRP A 397 12.53 -2.32 16.56
N GLU A 398 13.83 -2.53 16.40
CA GLU A 398 14.40 -3.40 15.37
C GLU A 398 15.52 -4.23 16.01
N ASN A 399 15.50 -5.54 15.81
CA ASN A 399 16.57 -6.41 16.25
C ASN A 399 16.74 -7.58 15.29
N GLU A 400 17.92 -8.20 15.33
CA GLU A 400 18.23 -9.36 14.53
C GLU A 400 18.81 -10.46 15.41
N GLN A 401 18.25 -11.67 15.31
CA GLN A 401 18.65 -12.83 16.10
C GLN A 401 19.05 -13.99 15.18
N ILE A 402 20.16 -14.66 15.50
CA ILE A 402 20.55 -15.89 14.80
C ILE A 402 19.51 -16.97 15.07
N THR A 403 19.02 -17.60 14.01
CA THR A 403 18.09 -18.74 14.09
C THR A 403 18.73 -20.05 13.66
N ASP A 404 19.84 -20.01 12.86
CA ASP A 404 20.53 -21.19 12.38
C ASP A 404 22.00 -20.86 12.03
N LEU A 405 22.91 -21.68 12.52
CA LEU A 405 24.36 -21.57 12.25
C LEU A 405 24.78 -22.38 11.02
N LEU A 406 23.88 -23.08 10.34
CA LEU A 406 24.12 -23.88 9.14
C LEU A 406 25.28 -24.87 9.32
N GLY A 407 25.29 -25.61 10.44
CA GLY A 407 26.29 -26.65 10.76
C GLY A 407 27.60 -26.16 11.35
N ALA A 408 27.79 -24.85 11.55
CA ALA A 408 28.94 -24.29 12.26
C ALA A 408 28.70 -24.23 13.78
N ASP A 409 29.74 -23.98 14.56
CA ASP A 409 29.69 -23.97 16.02
C ASP A 409 29.28 -22.61 16.58
N PHE A 410 29.65 -21.54 15.88
CA PHE A 410 29.36 -20.15 16.27
C PHE A 410 29.48 -19.19 15.08
N TRP A 411 28.90 -18.01 15.24
CA TRP A 411 29.15 -16.84 14.38
C TRP A 411 30.08 -15.89 15.11
N TYR A 412 31.12 -15.42 14.41
CA TYR A 412 32.02 -14.41 14.95
C TYR A 412 31.52 -13.02 14.56
N GLU A 413 31.13 -12.22 15.55
CA GLU A 413 30.64 -10.86 15.35
C GLU A 413 31.79 -9.85 15.36
N ASP A 414 31.98 -9.12 14.27
CA ASP A 414 33.06 -8.14 14.14
C ASP A 414 32.72 -6.79 14.79
N TYR A 415 31.50 -6.59 15.21
CA TYR A 415 30.95 -5.31 15.65
C TYR A 415 31.37 -4.14 14.76
N GLU A 416 30.41 -3.52 14.11
CA GLU A 416 30.63 -2.40 13.19
C GLU A 416 31.44 -1.27 13.85
N ASN A 417 31.21 -0.97 15.09
CA ASN A 417 32.00 0.00 15.84
C ASN A 417 33.18 -0.71 16.56
N LYS A 418 34.33 -0.72 15.92
CA LYS A 418 35.55 -1.35 16.43
C LYS A 418 36.01 -0.78 17.79
N SER A 419 35.71 0.49 18.06
CA SER A 419 35.99 1.10 19.37
C SER A 419 35.17 0.46 20.51
N LEU A 420 34.04 -0.13 20.17
CA LEU A 420 33.16 -0.83 21.08
C LEU A 420 33.46 -2.34 21.18
N ALA A 421 34.22 -2.92 20.24
CA ALA A 421 34.61 -4.33 20.27
C ALA A 421 35.43 -4.71 21.53
N GLY A 422 36.18 -3.75 22.06
CA GLY A 422 36.95 -3.91 23.30
C GLY A 422 36.16 -3.63 24.60
N LEU A 423 34.89 -3.30 24.55
CA LEU A 423 34.11 -3.01 25.76
C LEU A 423 33.81 -4.28 26.54
N SER A 424 34.06 -4.22 27.84
CA SER A 424 33.75 -5.26 28.80
C SER A 424 32.29 -5.72 28.65
N GLY A 425 32.08 -7.03 28.47
CA GLY A 425 30.75 -7.64 28.38
C GLY A 425 30.23 -7.91 26.96
N ARG A 426 30.95 -7.52 25.91
CA ARG A 426 30.59 -7.89 24.54
C ARG A 426 31.28 -9.21 24.15
N ASN A 427 30.47 -10.22 23.89
CA ASN A 427 30.95 -11.50 23.40
C ASN A 427 30.88 -11.54 21.87
N PRO A 428 32.00 -11.62 21.14
CA PRO A 428 31.98 -11.75 19.68
C PRO A 428 31.54 -13.13 19.21
N ILE A 429 31.57 -14.14 20.08
CA ILE A 429 31.13 -15.51 19.77
C ILE A 429 29.63 -15.58 19.97
N LYS A 430 28.88 -15.64 18.88
CA LYS A 430 27.41 -15.67 18.84
C LYS A 430 26.88 -17.06 18.53
N LYS A 431 25.78 -17.42 19.19
CA LYS A 431 25.07 -18.69 18.98
C LYS A 431 23.61 -18.42 18.57
N VAL A 432 22.88 -19.48 18.29
CA VAL A 432 21.44 -19.39 18.03
C VAL A 432 20.74 -18.71 19.22
N GLY A 433 19.91 -17.70 18.91
CA GLY A 433 19.21 -16.85 19.87
C GLY A 433 19.94 -15.56 20.23
N ASP A 434 21.23 -15.43 19.92
CA ASP A 434 21.97 -14.19 20.17
C ASP A 434 21.64 -13.10 19.17
N TYR A 435 21.70 -11.84 19.63
CA TYR A 435 21.59 -10.68 18.78
C TYR A 435 22.87 -10.49 17.96
N VAL A 436 22.68 -10.15 16.68
CA VAL A 436 23.72 -9.76 15.77
C VAL A 436 23.38 -8.45 15.11
N ARG A 437 24.36 -7.68 14.73
CA ARG A 437 24.29 -6.46 13.92
C ARG A 437 23.39 -5.34 14.47
N THR A 438 22.17 -5.61 14.96
CA THR A 438 21.23 -4.55 15.32
C THR A 438 20.35 -4.89 16.52
N ASN A 439 20.17 -3.89 17.41
CA ASN A 439 19.13 -3.82 18.44
C ASN A 439 18.87 -2.34 18.72
N ASN A 440 18.05 -1.71 17.92
CA ASN A 440 17.80 -0.27 17.94
C ASN A 440 16.33 0.08 17.70
N GLY A 441 16.02 1.37 17.77
CA GLY A 441 14.68 1.87 17.48
C GLY A 441 14.63 3.39 17.47
N LYS A 442 13.41 3.90 17.34
CA LYS A 442 13.14 5.35 17.26
C LYS A 442 11.90 5.68 18.06
N ASP A 443 11.95 6.79 18.78
CA ASP A 443 10.82 7.42 19.43
C ASP A 443 10.43 8.64 18.59
N ILE A 444 9.23 8.65 17.99
CA ILE A 444 8.74 9.72 17.13
C ILE A 444 7.43 10.24 17.70
N TYR A 445 7.35 11.53 17.95
CA TYR A 445 6.13 12.24 18.32
C TYR A 445 5.80 13.25 17.24
N HIS A 446 4.54 13.24 16.78
CA HIS A 446 4.11 14.11 15.70
C HIS A 446 2.77 14.73 16.04
N GLY A 447 2.63 16.02 15.71
CA GLY A 447 1.41 16.78 15.92
C GLY A 447 1.04 17.62 14.71
N THR A 448 -0.26 17.68 14.41
CA THR A 448 -0.84 18.48 13.32
C THR A 448 -1.98 19.32 13.87
N VAL A 449 -2.05 20.58 13.46
CA VAL A 449 -3.20 21.47 13.65
C VAL A 449 -3.63 22.00 12.30
N TYR A 450 -4.95 22.08 12.06
CA TYR A 450 -5.48 22.60 10.80
C TYR A 450 -6.72 23.44 10.98
N VAL A 451 -6.96 24.29 9.99
CA VAL A 451 -8.20 25.06 9.82
C VAL A 451 -8.65 24.97 8.36
N SER A 452 -9.97 25.02 8.13
CA SER A 452 -10.54 25.03 6.80
C SER A 452 -11.78 25.89 6.73
N ALA A 453 -12.09 26.39 5.54
CA ALA A 453 -13.33 27.07 5.23
C ALA A 453 -13.88 26.52 3.90
N ASP A 454 -15.14 26.15 3.91
CA ASP A 454 -15.86 25.61 2.76
C ASP A 454 -17.08 26.48 2.48
N TYR A 455 -17.30 26.79 1.21
CA TYR A 455 -18.50 27.46 0.73
C TYR A 455 -19.17 26.61 -0.32
N THR A 456 -20.48 26.42 -0.19
CA THR A 456 -21.27 25.66 -1.16
C THR A 456 -22.54 26.44 -1.52
N SER A 457 -22.70 26.65 -2.83
CA SER A 457 -23.94 27.14 -3.44
C SER A 457 -24.31 26.26 -4.63
N ASP A 458 -25.42 26.54 -5.27
CA ASP A 458 -25.86 25.79 -6.47
C ASP A 458 -24.84 25.83 -7.61
N LYS A 459 -24.12 26.95 -7.77
CA LYS A 459 -23.19 27.19 -8.87
C LYS A 459 -21.72 27.12 -8.50
N ILE A 460 -21.39 27.37 -7.24
CA ILE A 460 -19.99 27.51 -6.79
C ILE A 460 -19.78 26.65 -5.55
N VAL A 461 -18.71 25.86 -5.57
CA VAL A 461 -18.12 25.23 -4.38
C VAL A 461 -16.69 25.72 -4.26
N PHE A 462 -16.36 26.28 -3.12
CA PHE A 462 -15.02 26.74 -2.79
C PHE A 462 -14.55 26.08 -1.49
N ASN A 463 -13.30 25.71 -1.44
CA ASN A 463 -12.68 25.19 -0.23
C ASN A 463 -11.25 25.73 -0.11
N ILE A 464 -10.87 26.08 1.11
CA ILE A 464 -9.50 26.46 1.46
C ILE A 464 -9.16 25.85 2.81
N GLY A 465 -7.92 25.43 2.97
CA GLY A 465 -7.43 24.92 4.23
C GLY A 465 -5.93 25.15 4.40
N ALA A 466 -5.54 25.28 5.65
CA ALA A 466 -4.13 25.37 6.04
C ALA A 466 -3.87 24.40 7.21
N SER A 467 -2.68 23.81 7.22
CA SER A 467 -2.21 23.01 8.35
C SER A 467 -0.78 23.35 8.71
N GLY A 468 -0.47 23.31 10.00
CA GLY A 468 0.86 23.29 10.55
C GLY A 468 1.11 21.98 11.28
N PHE A 469 2.29 21.41 11.15
CA PHE A 469 2.65 20.16 11.79
C PHE A 469 4.10 20.16 12.24
N GLY A 470 4.41 19.36 13.23
CA GLY A 470 5.74 19.23 13.79
C GLY A 470 6.03 17.83 14.29
N SER A 471 7.30 17.46 14.19
CA SER A 471 7.81 16.22 14.76
C SER A 471 8.98 16.50 15.69
N THR A 472 9.05 15.71 16.76
CA THR A 472 10.25 15.51 17.55
C THR A 472 10.57 14.03 17.60
N LEU A 473 11.82 13.68 17.37
CA LEU A 473 12.24 12.29 17.24
C LEU A 473 13.65 12.09 17.78
N ARG A 474 13.91 10.89 18.30
CA ARG A 474 15.25 10.42 18.66
C ARG A 474 15.42 8.97 18.25
N ARG A 475 16.67 8.55 18.12
CA ARG A 475 17.07 7.16 17.95
C ARG A 475 17.63 6.60 19.27
N TRP A 476 17.47 5.32 19.47
CA TRP A 476 18.18 4.57 20.50
C TRP A 476 18.81 3.33 19.88
N ASP A 477 19.99 2.93 20.41
CA ASP A 477 20.73 1.76 19.93
C ASP A 477 21.45 1.09 21.10
N LYS A 478 20.98 -0.10 21.46
CA LYS A 478 21.55 -0.92 22.54
C LYS A 478 22.64 -1.86 22.04
N TYR A 479 22.83 -1.96 20.73
CA TYR A 479 23.82 -2.86 20.16
C TYR A 479 25.17 -2.18 19.94
N ASN A 480 25.17 -0.97 19.42
CA ASN A 480 26.37 -0.25 19.00
C ASN A 480 26.81 0.83 20.01
N TYR A 481 26.11 1.01 21.14
CA TYR A 481 26.41 2.03 22.13
C TYR A 481 26.45 1.46 23.56
N THR A 482 27.16 2.15 24.46
CA THR A 482 27.19 1.82 25.89
C THR A 482 25.87 2.16 26.56
N ALA A 483 25.61 1.67 27.76
CA ALA A 483 24.37 1.94 28.48
C ALA A 483 24.08 3.43 28.69
N ASP A 484 25.14 4.24 28.81
CA ASP A 484 25.03 5.68 29.04
C ASP A 484 24.73 6.49 27.75
N ASP A 485 25.06 5.94 26.56
CA ASP A 485 25.01 6.63 25.28
C ASP A 485 24.00 6.02 24.29
N ILE A 486 23.06 5.21 24.76
CA ILE A 486 22.10 4.50 23.87
C ILE A 486 21.16 5.44 23.13
N TYR A 487 20.95 6.66 23.60
CA TYR A 487 20.02 7.60 22.97
C TYR A 487 20.76 8.71 22.22
N SER A 488 20.26 9.03 21.03
CA SER A 488 20.63 10.27 20.35
C SER A 488 20.05 11.50 21.03
N ASP A 489 20.54 12.67 20.68
CA ASP A 489 19.81 13.90 20.89
C ASP A 489 18.44 13.91 20.18
N TRP A 490 17.56 14.84 20.57
CA TRP A 490 16.28 15.05 19.95
C TRP A 490 16.39 15.91 18.69
N ALA A 491 16.07 15.31 17.55
CA ALA A 491 15.82 16.04 16.31
C ALA A 491 14.41 16.65 16.30
N ARG A 492 14.24 17.83 15.71
CA ARG A 492 12.97 18.54 15.63
C ARG A 492 12.77 19.19 14.28
N GLY A 493 11.54 19.22 13.80
CA GLY A 493 11.19 19.88 12.55
C GLY A 493 9.77 20.39 12.55
N LEU A 494 9.52 21.42 11.72
CA LEU A 494 8.20 22.01 11.50
C LEU A 494 7.89 22.01 10.00
N GLY A 495 6.63 21.78 9.66
CA GLY A 495 6.12 21.84 8.30
C GLY A 495 4.78 22.54 8.24
N ALA A 496 4.33 22.83 7.03
CA ALA A 496 3.03 23.46 6.81
C ALA A 496 2.48 23.11 5.44
N SER A 497 1.16 23.22 5.29
CA SER A 497 0.50 23.11 3.99
C SER A 497 -0.63 24.11 3.83
N VAL A 498 -0.87 24.52 2.59
CA VAL A 498 -2.03 25.32 2.20
C VAL A 498 -2.62 24.69 0.95
N LYS A 499 -3.95 24.54 0.92
CA LYS A 499 -4.71 23.96 -0.19
C LYS A 499 -5.91 24.82 -0.49
N ALA A 500 -6.25 24.96 -1.76
CA ALA A 500 -7.48 25.63 -2.18
C ALA A 500 -8.08 24.94 -3.40
N GLY A 501 -9.39 24.98 -3.52
CA GLY A 501 -10.13 24.45 -4.66
C GLY A 501 -11.37 25.28 -4.95
N LEU A 502 -11.68 25.42 -6.23
CA LEU A 502 -12.88 26.07 -6.74
C LEU A 502 -13.54 25.18 -7.79
N LEU A 503 -14.83 24.92 -7.61
CA LEU A 503 -15.69 24.25 -8.59
C LEU A 503 -16.79 25.22 -9.03
N TYR A 504 -16.91 25.41 -10.32
CA TYR A 504 -17.97 26.18 -10.95
C TYR A 504 -18.90 25.28 -11.77
N LYS A 505 -20.20 25.37 -11.55
CA LYS A 505 -21.26 24.61 -12.21
C LYS A 505 -22.08 25.56 -13.12
N PRO A 506 -21.70 25.74 -14.39
CA PRO A 506 -22.41 26.62 -15.32
C PRO A 506 -23.81 26.12 -15.70
N GLY A 507 -24.15 24.89 -15.38
CA GLY A 507 -25.42 24.25 -15.72
C GLY A 507 -25.29 23.18 -16.79
N LYS A 508 -26.40 22.56 -17.20
CA LYS A 508 -26.49 21.49 -18.21
C LYS A 508 -25.52 20.32 -17.93
N GLY A 509 -25.25 20.01 -16.66
CA GLY A 509 -24.37 18.93 -16.25
C GLY A 509 -22.87 19.24 -16.33
N HIS A 510 -22.47 20.44 -16.76
CA HIS A 510 -21.07 20.84 -16.82
C HIS A 510 -20.54 21.33 -15.47
N SER A 511 -19.28 21.02 -15.20
CA SER A 511 -18.53 21.53 -14.06
C SER A 511 -17.08 21.81 -14.48
N LEU A 512 -16.54 22.93 -14.02
CA LEU A 512 -15.15 23.33 -14.17
C LEU A 512 -14.53 23.43 -12.79
N TYR A 513 -13.33 22.93 -12.61
CA TYR A 513 -12.64 23.02 -11.32
C TYR A 513 -11.17 23.41 -11.47
N VAL A 514 -10.68 24.12 -10.48
CA VAL A 514 -9.26 24.40 -10.30
C VAL A 514 -8.88 24.11 -8.86
N ASN A 515 -7.79 23.38 -8.66
CA ASN A 515 -7.25 23.04 -7.35
C ASN A 515 -5.78 23.41 -7.32
N GLY A 516 -5.29 23.80 -6.16
CA GLY A 516 -3.88 24.06 -5.94
C GLY A 516 -3.46 23.79 -4.50
N GLY A 517 -2.18 23.49 -4.33
CA GLY A 517 -1.61 23.23 -3.02
C GLY A 517 -0.13 23.55 -2.95
N TRP A 518 0.29 23.99 -1.79
CA TRP A 518 1.68 24.15 -1.38
C TRP A 518 1.93 23.37 -0.11
N TYR A 519 3.04 22.63 -0.08
CA TYR A 519 3.40 21.77 1.04
C TYR A 519 4.88 21.97 1.38
N SER A 520 5.19 22.06 2.67
CA SER A 520 6.54 21.97 3.22
C SER A 520 6.58 20.79 4.17
N ARG A 521 6.90 19.60 3.64
CA ARG A 521 6.86 18.32 4.36
C ARG A 521 8.17 18.05 5.07
N LEU A 522 8.09 17.59 6.31
CA LEU A 522 9.24 17.08 7.05
C LEU A 522 9.77 15.80 6.39
N PRO A 523 11.08 15.62 6.29
CA PRO A 523 11.65 14.33 5.92
C PRO A 523 11.30 13.25 6.95
N TYR A 524 11.23 12.01 6.47
CA TYR A 524 11.04 10.85 7.35
C TYR A 524 12.24 10.61 8.26
N SER A 525 12.04 9.86 9.36
CA SER A 525 13.06 9.67 10.39
C SER A 525 14.39 9.09 9.88
N ASN A 526 14.36 8.31 8.80
CA ASN A 526 15.57 7.78 8.18
C ASN A 526 16.47 8.85 7.55
N VAL A 527 15.94 10.02 7.20
CA VAL A 527 16.72 11.16 6.71
C VAL A 527 17.42 11.86 7.86
N TRP A 528 16.80 11.91 9.03
CA TRP A 528 17.38 12.51 10.25
C TRP A 528 18.52 11.67 10.83
N PHE A 529 18.50 10.34 10.61
CA PHE A 529 19.53 9.40 11.08
C PHE A 529 20.05 8.58 9.89
N SER A 530 20.65 9.26 8.92
CA SER A 530 21.04 8.69 7.64
C SER A 530 22.25 7.75 7.73
N SER A 531 23.14 8.00 8.67
CA SER A 531 24.33 7.17 8.90
C SER A 531 24.06 5.86 9.66
N GLY A 532 22.81 5.66 10.15
CA GLY A 532 22.44 4.45 10.90
C GLY A 532 22.96 4.39 12.33
N ASN A 533 23.65 5.46 12.78
CA ASN A 533 24.09 5.69 14.16
C ASN A 533 23.23 6.73 14.89
N ASN A 534 23.62 7.14 16.09
CA ASN A 534 22.89 8.12 16.90
C ASN A 534 23.17 9.59 16.50
N GLU A 535 23.96 9.82 15.45
CA GLU A 535 24.26 11.17 14.96
C GLU A 535 23.12 11.72 14.12
N ILE A 536 22.68 12.94 14.45
CA ILE A 536 21.67 13.65 13.69
C ILE A 536 22.29 14.20 12.40
N THR A 537 21.71 13.88 11.27
CA THR A 537 22.11 14.40 9.96
C THR A 537 22.05 15.94 9.97
N LYS A 538 23.16 16.58 9.60
CA LYS A 538 23.26 18.04 9.52
C LYS A 538 22.50 18.58 8.30
N ASN A 539 21.96 19.80 8.41
CA ASN A 539 21.33 20.52 7.30
C ASN A 539 20.13 19.81 6.65
N VAL A 540 19.39 19.02 7.42
CA VAL A 540 18.15 18.39 6.95
C VAL A 540 17.17 19.48 6.49
N LYS A 541 16.64 19.33 5.27
CA LYS A 541 15.71 20.29 4.65
C LYS A 541 14.36 19.65 4.42
N ASN A 542 13.30 20.42 4.59
CA ASN A 542 11.95 20.01 4.20
C ASN A 542 11.88 19.80 2.68
N GLU A 543 11.15 18.80 2.29
CA GLU A 543 10.66 18.65 0.91
C GLU A 543 9.58 19.72 0.67
N ARG A 544 9.60 20.37 -0.49
CA ARG A 544 8.62 21.40 -0.87
C ARG A 544 7.91 20.98 -2.15
N ASN A 545 6.60 21.08 -2.14
CA ASN A 545 5.77 20.73 -3.28
C ASN A 545 4.81 21.87 -3.59
N ILE A 546 4.72 22.21 -4.88
CA ILE A 546 3.69 23.09 -5.43
C ILE A 546 2.98 22.27 -6.51
N LEU A 547 1.68 22.20 -6.42
CA LEU A 547 0.89 21.49 -7.42
C LEU A 547 -0.38 22.24 -7.77
N GLY A 548 -0.84 22.05 -9.01
CA GLY A 548 -2.05 22.62 -9.53
C GLY A 548 -2.76 21.65 -10.46
N GLU A 549 -4.08 21.76 -10.50
CA GLU A 549 -4.96 20.96 -11.36
C GLU A 549 -6.04 21.87 -11.94
N LEU A 550 -6.35 21.62 -13.20
CA LEU A 550 -7.49 22.21 -13.91
C LEU A 550 -8.30 21.08 -14.54
N GLY A 551 -9.60 21.09 -14.37
CA GLY A 551 -10.42 20.06 -14.94
C GLY A 551 -11.80 20.51 -15.40
N TRP A 552 -12.37 19.70 -16.27
CA TRP A 552 -13.70 19.82 -16.79
C TRP A 552 -14.40 18.49 -16.65
N ARG A 553 -15.67 18.52 -16.21
CA ARG A 553 -16.55 17.35 -16.10
C ARG A 553 -17.89 17.68 -16.73
N TRP A 554 -18.40 16.74 -17.50
CA TRP A 554 -19.75 16.78 -18.02
C TRP A 554 -20.50 15.51 -17.67
N VAL A 555 -21.67 15.68 -17.07
CA VAL A 555 -22.59 14.60 -16.66
C VAL A 555 -23.86 14.71 -17.45
N TRP A 556 -24.30 13.61 -18.06
CA TRP A 556 -25.54 13.49 -18.78
C TRP A 556 -26.31 12.25 -18.31
N ARG A 557 -27.51 12.04 -18.85
CA ARG A 557 -28.31 10.87 -18.48
C ARG A 557 -27.57 9.57 -18.85
N GLY A 558 -27.17 8.82 -17.82
CA GLY A 558 -26.49 7.52 -17.98
C GLY A 558 -24.99 7.57 -18.24
N GLY A 559 -24.34 8.77 -18.19
CA GLY A 559 -22.90 8.85 -18.40
C GLY A 559 -22.24 10.11 -17.86
N ASN A 560 -20.92 10.09 -17.91
CA ASN A 560 -20.08 11.26 -17.65
C ASN A 560 -18.75 11.16 -18.39
N VAL A 561 -18.15 12.30 -18.62
CA VAL A 561 -16.76 12.44 -19.08
C VAL A 561 -16.04 13.42 -18.15
N GLU A 562 -14.79 13.16 -17.93
CA GLU A 562 -13.92 14.04 -17.18
C GLU A 562 -12.57 14.18 -17.86
N LEU A 563 -12.04 15.40 -17.89
CA LEU A 563 -10.72 15.75 -18.38
C LEU A 563 -10.00 16.57 -17.31
N THR A 564 -8.78 16.19 -16.98
CA THR A 564 -7.94 16.86 -15.97
C THR A 564 -6.54 17.05 -16.49
N GLY A 565 -6.04 18.29 -16.45
CA GLY A 565 -4.62 18.62 -16.56
C GLY A 565 -4.03 18.84 -15.17
N TYR A 566 -2.80 18.38 -14.93
CA TYR A 566 -2.09 18.59 -13.67
C TYR A 566 -0.64 18.93 -13.89
N ALA A 567 -0.06 19.66 -12.92
CA ALA A 567 1.36 19.91 -12.82
C ALA A 567 1.79 19.94 -11.35
N ALA A 568 2.94 19.36 -11.03
CA ALA A 568 3.51 19.35 -9.70
C ALA A 568 5.03 19.53 -9.77
N TYR A 569 5.57 20.48 -9.05
CA TYR A 569 7.01 20.68 -8.86
C TYR A 569 7.40 20.24 -7.45
N TRP A 570 8.29 19.26 -7.38
CA TRP A 570 8.78 18.66 -6.15
C TRP A 570 10.24 19.05 -5.93
N LYS A 571 10.52 19.69 -4.82
CA LYS A 571 11.83 20.21 -4.48
C LYS A 571 12.40 19.57 -3.22
N ASN A 572 13.71 19.39 -3.20
CA ASN A 572 14.49 18.84 -2.09
C ASN A 572 14.06 17.39 -1.70
N LYS A 573 13.69 16.55 -2.65
CA LYS A 573 13.45 15.14 -2.32
C LYS A 573 14.74 14.50 -1.82
N SER A 574 14.58 13.67 -0.77
CA SER A 574 15.64 12.81 -0.27
C SER A 574 15.40 11.38 -0.69
N LEU A 575 16.38 10.73 -1.28
CA LEU A 575 16.41 9.29 -1.54
C LEU A 575 17.26 8.61 -0.48
N MET A 576 16.70 7.59 0.14
CA MET A 576 17.40 6.79 1.14
C MET A 576 18.39 5.87 0.48
N SER A 577 19.59 5.77 1.01
CA SER A 577 20.61 4.86 0.55
C SER A 577 20.53 3.49 1.22
N ALA A 578 20.94 2.49 0.48
CA ALA A 578 21.46 1.26 1.06
C ALA A 578 22.92 1.46 1.51
N LYS A 579 23.45 0.54 2.32
CA LYS A 579 24.88 0.47 2.62
C LYS A 579 25.69 0.38 1.31
N TYR A 580 26.76 1.12 1.24
CA TYR A 580 27.71 1.10 0.13
C TYR A 580 29.04 0.50 0.60
N LYS A 581 29.46 -0.59 -0.03
CA LYS A 581 30.80 -1.12 0.17
C LYS A 581 31.69 -0.57 -0.93
N GLN A 582 32.63 0.27 -0.55
CA GLN A 582 33.75 0.64 -1.43
C GLN A 582 34.81 -0.43 -1.31
N LEU A 583 35.50 -0.73 -2.41
CA LEU A 583 36.49 -1.81 -2.58
C LEU A 583 37.59 -1.75 -1.52
N ASP A 584 37.79 -1.41 -0.53
CA ASP A 584 38.81 -1.38 0.54
C ASP A 584 38.46 -0.49 1.75
N ALA A 585 37.19 -0.04 1.86
CA ALA A 585 36.77 0.77 2.99
C ALA A 585 35.77 0.00 3.86
N ASP A 586 35.72 0.34 5.14
CA ASP A 586 34.68 -0.04 6.07
C ASP A 586 33.30 0.37 5.52
N ASP A 587 32.25 -0.25 5.99
CA ASP A 587 30.88 -0.01 5.52
C ASP A 587 30.56 1.50 5.49
N THR A 588 30.16 2.00 4.35
CA THR A 588 29.79 3.40 4.15
C THR A 588 28.33 3.53 3.77
N ARG A 589 27.71 4.64 4.11
CA ARG A 589 26.36 5.01 3.70
C ARG A 589 26.38 6.32 2.94
N TYR A 590 25.42 6.45 2.05
CA TYR A 590 25.18 7.73 1.37
C TYR A 590 23.70 8.08 1.42
N MET A 591 23.40 9.36 1.39
CA MET A 591 22.04 9.88 1.30
C MET A 591 21.99 10.92 0.20
N VAL A 592 21.21 10.65 -0.82
CA VAL A 592 20.95 11.60 -1.88
C VAL A 592 19.91 12.59 -1.43
N THR A 593 20.24 13.86 -1.36
CA THR A 593 19.32 14.94 -0.99
C THR A 593 19.32 16.05 -2.03
N GLY A 594 18.28 16.88 -2.02
CA GLY A 594 18.20 18.03 -2.90
C GLY A 594 17.75 17.72 -4.33
N LEU A 595 17.20 16.53 -4.56
CA LEU A 595 16.62 16.19 -5.85
C LEU A 595 15.34 17.01 -6.09
N ASP A 596 15.24 17.59 -7.27
CA ASP A 596 14.03 18.25 -7.75
C ASP A 596 13.39 17.42 -8.86
N ALA A 597 12.06 17.33 -8.89
CA ALA A 597 11.33 16.64 -9.94
C ALA A 597 10.15 17.49 -10.45
N PHE A 598 9.83 17.34 -11.73
CA PHE A 598 8.65 17.97 -12.32
C PHE A 598 7.75 16.91 -12.95
N HIS A 599 6.51 16.87 -12.48
CA HIS A 599 5.48 15.95 -12.93
C HIS A 599 4.34 16.75 -13.56
N TYR A 600 3.96 16.43 -14.79
CA TYR A 600 2.79 17.01 -15.43
C TYR A 600 2.12 16.00 -16.34
N GLY A 601 0.84 16.23 -16.64
CA GLY A 601 0.10 15.32 -17.53
C GLY A 601 -1.35 15.68 -17.68
N VAL A 602 -2.02 14.87 -18.50
CA VAL A 602 -3.44 14.94 -18.78
C VAL A 602 -4.08 13.58 -18.55
N GLU A 603 -5.23 13.59 -17.94
CA GLU A 603 -6.04 12.39 -17.63
C GLU A 603 -7.46 12.60 -18.15
N THR A 604 -8.04 11.54 -18.73
CA THR A 604 -9.46 11.52 -19.08
C THR A 604 -10.10 10.22 -18.64
N SER A 605 -11.38 10.29 -18.30
CA SER A 605 -12.20 9.12 -18.05
C SER A 605 -13.60 9.33 -18.59
N VAL A 606 -14.21 8.27 -19.10
CA VAL A 606 -15.57 8.25 -19.64
C VAL A 606 -16.31 7.08 -19.01
N PHE A 607 -17.48 7.33 -18.50
CA PHE A 607 -18.45 6.31 -18.12
C PHE A 607 -19.71 6.46 -18.97
N GLN A 608 -20.23 5.35 -19.48
CA GLN A 608 -21.50 5.33 -20.20
C GLN A 608 -22.27 4.05 -19.87
N ARG A 609 -23.53 4.21 -19.45
CA ARG A 609 -24.52 3.13 -19.39
C ARG A 609 -25.42 3.22 -20.61
N VAL A 610 -25.54 2.11 -21.33
CA VAL A 610 -26.43 1.98 -22.49
C VAL A 610 -27.60 1.07 -22.10
N GLY A 611 -28.74 1.71 -21.88
CA GLY A 611 -29.91 1.01 -21.33
C GLY A 611 -29.62 0.35 -19.99
N LYS A 612 -30.18 -0.84 -19.77
CA LYS A 612 -29.91 -1.69 -18.61
C LYS A 612 -28.94 -2.84 -18.89
N TRP A 613 -28.36 -2.86 -20.11
CA TRP A 613 -27.65 -4.02 -20.64
C TRP A 613 -26.13 -3.84 -20.67
N LEU A 614 -25.63 -2.63 -20.78
CA LEU A 614 -24.22 -2.39 -21.04
C LEU A 614 -23.69 -1.21 -20.22
N GLU A 615 -22.55 -1.42 -19.55
CA GLU A 615 -21.76 -0.39 -18.86
C GLU A 615 -20.37 -0.35 -19.50
N ILE A 616 -19.90 0.84 -19.83
CA ILE A 616 -18.60 1.09 -20.43
C ILE A 616 -17.87 2.10 -19.58
N ASN A 617 -16.68 1.75 -19.12
CA ASN A 617 -15.70 2.65 -18.53
C ASN A 617 -14.48 2.68 -19.43
N ALA A 618 -13.98 3.85 -19.75
CA ALA A 618 -12.71 4.00 -20.47
C ALA A 618 -11.91 5.13 -19.86
N PHE A 619 -10.59 5.01 -19.90
CA PHE A 619 -9.71 6.06 -19.45
C PHE A 619 -8.41 6.12 -20.26
N ALA A 620 -7.80 7.29 -20.26
CA ALA A 620 -6.45 7.49 -20.74
C ALA A 620 -5.70 8.46 -19.81
N SER A 621 -4.42 8.26 -19.66
CA SER A 621 -3.52 9.20 -19.01
C SER A 621 -2.19 9.26 -19.73
N ILE A 622 -1.68 10.47 -19.91
CA ILE A 622 -0.38 10.74 -20.50
C ILE A 622 0.31 11.75 -19.61
N GLY A 623 1.42 11.34 -19.02
CA GLY A 623 2.26 12.19 -18.16
C GLY A 623 3.67 12.32 -18.70
N SER A 624 4.43 13.21 -18.07
CA SER A 624 5.88 13.32 -18.20
C SER A 624 6.43 13.70 -16.83
N TRP A 625 7.26 12.83 -16.27
CA TRP A 625 7.83 12.98 -14.95
C TRP A 625 9.33 12.82 -15.04
N LYS A 626 10.08 13.86 -14.63
CA LYS A 626 11.53 13.92 -14.79
C LYS A 626 12.23 14.54 -13.59
N TRP A 627 13.42 14.07 -13.33
CA TRP A 627 14.38 14.73 -12.44
C TRP A 627 14.91 16.00 -13.11
N MET A 628 15.03 17.09 -12.33
CA MET A 628 15.30 18.42 -12.87
C MET A 628 16.71 18.91 -12.65
N ASN A 629 17.48 18.28 -11.78
CA ASN A 629 18.85 18.69 -11.44
C ASN A 629 19.75 17.49 -11.21
N ASP A 630 21.04 17.74 -11.29
CA ASP A 630 22.08 16.89 -10.75
C ASP A 630 22.30 17.25 -9.30
N VAL A 631 22.83 16.31 -8.50
CA VAL A 631 23.05 16.54 -7.06
C VAL A 631 24.39 16.00 -6.62
N GLN A 632 24.94 16.62 -5.56
CA GLN A 632 26.10 16.10 -4.86
C GLN A 632 25.62 15.35 -3.62
N THR A 633 26.05 14.10 -3.48
CA THR A 633 25.71 13.25 -2.34
C THR A 633 26.92 13.19 -1.39
N ILE A 634 26.63 13.15 -0.09
CA ILE A 634 27.64 13.00 0.95
C ILE A 634 27.74 11.51 1.30
N ILE A 635 28.97 11.02 1.38
CA ILE A 635 29.28 9.68 1.88
C ILE A 635 29.67 9.82 3.34
N TYR A 636 29.05 9.01 4.17
CA TYR A 636 29.32 8.91 5.58
C TYR A 636 30.00 7.59 5.92
N ASP A 637 30.92 7.63 6.83
CA ASP A 637 31.38 6.44 7.54
C ASP A 637 30.23 5.90 8.41
N ASP A 638 29.94 4.61 8.27
CA ASP A 638 28.76 4.02 8.91
C ASP A 638 28.91 3.88 10.44
N TYR A 639 30.13 3.99 10.93
CA TYR A 639 30.43 3.83 12.37
C TYR A 639 30.52 5.18 13.09
N SER A 640 31.26 6.10 12.55
CA SER A 640 31.50 7.42 13.18
C SER A 640 30.47 8.46 12.76
N GLY A 641 29.72 8.23 11.66
CA GLY A 641 28.86 9.22 11.05
C GLY A 641 29.66 10.40 10.44
N ALA A 642 30.98 10.28 10.33
CA ALA A 642 31.82 11.34 9.76
C ALA A 642 31.60 11.41 8.25
N GLU A 643 31.62 12.62 7.69
CA GLU A 643 31.67 12.85 6.25
C GLU A 643 33.05 12.42 5.75
N ILE A 644 33.12 11.43 4.88
CA ILE A 644 34.37 10.87 4.32
C ILE A 644 34.56 11.22 2.84
N GLY A 645 33.54 11.73 2.18
CA GLY A 645 33.64 12.13 0.78
C GLY A 645 32.33 12.64 0.20
N LYS A 646 32.42 13.07 -1.06
CA LYS A 646 31.26 13.51 -1.85
C LYS A 646 31.31 12.88 -3.22
N ILE A 647 30.16 12.53 -3.74
CA ILE A 647 29.98 11.99 -5.09
C ILE A 647 28.95 12.85 -5.82
N ASP A 648 29.27 13.29 -7.03
CA ASP A 648 28.32 13.93 -7.92
C ASP A 648 27.46 12.86 -8.62
N ILE A 649 26.14 13.08 -8.64
CA ILE A 649 25.15 12.20 -9.25
C ILE A 649 24.48 12.95 -10.40
N TYR A 650 24.63 12.40 -11.60
CA TYR A 650 24.16 13.00 -12.84
C TYR A 650 22.82 12.38 -13.27
N CYS A 651 21.72 12.96 -12.79
CA CYS A 651 20.36 12.45 -13.02
C CYS A 651 19.39 13.44 -13.66
N LYS A 652 19.85 14.66 -13.96
CA LYS A 652 19.03 15.68 -14.64
C LYS A 652 18.49 15.16 -15.98
N GLY A 653 17.16 15.22 -16.15
CA GLY A 653 16.47 14.78 -17.35
C GLY A 653 16.06 13.32 -17.35
N LEU A 654 16.56 12.49 -16.42
CA LEU A 654 16.11 11.11 -16.28
C LEU A 654 14.62 11.04 -15.92
N PRO A 655 13.86 10.11 -16.51
CA PRO A 655 12.47 9.88 -16.13
C PRO A 655 12.37 9.40 -14.69
N VAL A 656 11.32 9.80 -14.00
CA VAL A 656 10.92 9.17 -12.73
C VAL A 656 10.41 7.76 -13.03
N SER A 657 10.88 6.78 -12.27
CA SER A 657 10.71 5.35 -12.48
C SER A 657 9.44 4.76 -11.87
N ASP A 658 9.30 3.45 -12.03
CA ASP A 658 8.36 2.57 -11.32
C ASP A 658 6.87 2.79 -11.63
N ALA A 659 6.53 3.62 -12.62
CA ALA A 659 5.15 3.76 -13.09
C ALA A 659 5.08 4.15 -14.57
N PRO A 660 4.08 3.66 -15.33
CA PRO A 660 3.91 3.99 -16.72
C PRO A 660 3.43 5.44 -16.88
N GLN A 661 4.12 6.21 -17.71
CA GLN A 661 3.75 7.59 -18.05
C GLN A 661 2.63 7.66 -19.10
N THR A 662 2.29 6.54 -19.71
CA THR A 662 1.12 6.38 -20.60
C THR A 662 0.32 5.17 -20.14
N GLN A 663 -0.96 5.39 -19.87
CA GLN A 663 -1.92 4.33 -19.56
C GLN A 663 -3.21 4.56 -20.35
N VAL A 664 -3.74 3.49 -20.92
CA VAL A 664 -5.08 3.47 -21.53
C VAL A 664 -5.81 2.25 -21.03
N GLY A 665 -7.08 2.37 -20.72
CA GLY A 665 -7.88 1.24 -20.25
C GLY A 665 -9.33 1.35 -20.63
N ALA A 666 -9.97 0.20 -20.73
CA ALA A 666 -11.40 0.08 -20.93
C ALA A 666 -11.93 -1.11 -20.11
N ASP A 667 -13.08 -0.92 -19.49
CA ASP A 667 -13.87 -1.94 -18.82
C ASP A 667 -15.27 -1.95 -19.45
N VAL A 668 -15.69 -3.08 -19.97
CA VAL A 668 -17.01 -3.26 -20.57
C VAL A 668 -17.74 -4.36 -19.84
N LYS A 669 -18.92 -4.05 -19.28
CA LYS A 669 -19.76 -5.02 -18.57
C LYS A 669 -21.10 -5.16 -19.27
N GLY A 670 -21.34 -6.35 -19.80
CA GLY A 670 -22.63 -6.79 -20.32
C GLY A 670 -23.48 -7.40 -19.22
N ILE A 671 -24.71 -6.93 -19.07
CA ILE A 671 -25.70 -7.45 -18.11
C ILE A 671 -26.70 -8.29 -18.91
N ILE A 672 -26.75 -9.56 -18.60
CA ILE A 672 -27.56 -10.56 -19.32
C ILE A 672 -28.75 -10.95 -18.42
N PRO A 673 -29.96 -11.21 -18.97
CA PRO A 673 -31.09 -11.67 -18.19
C PRO A 673 -30.77 -12.89 -17.31
N LYS A 674 -31.56 -13.11 -16.26
CA LYS A 674 -31.44 -14.21 -15.30
C LYS A 674 -30.19 -14.16 -14.43
N GLY A 675 -29.64 -12.96 -14.18
CA GLY A 675 -28.55 -12.75 -13.23
C GLY A 675 -27.15 -12.95 -13.79
N PHE A 676 -26.99 -13.20 -15.09
CA PHE A 676 -25.67 -13.32 -15.70
C PHE A 676 -25.05 -11.96 -16.03
N SER A 677 -23.74 -11.86 -15.92
CA SER A 677 -22.97 -10.72 -16.46
C SER A 677 -21.61 -11.19 -16.96
N VAL A 678 -21.12 -10.51 -17.98
CA VAL A 678 -19.78 -10.68 -18.53
C VAL A 678 -19.08 -9.34 -18.49
N SER A 679 -17.90 -9.30 -17.88
CA SER A 679 -17.06 -8.10 -17.86
C SER A 679 -15.75 -8.41 -18.55
N VAL A 680 -15.30 -7.48 -19.40
CA VAL A 680 -13.98 -7.56 -20.07
C VAL A 680 -13.23 -6.28 -19.70
N ASP A 681 -12.02 -6.44 -19.23
CA ASP A 681 -11.12 -5.34 -18.89
C ASP A 681 -9.83 -5.42 -19.72
N TRP A 682 -9.50 -4.31 -20.37
CA TRP A 682 -8.27 -4.17 -21.15
C TRP A 682 -7.44 -3.00 -20.62
N ARG A 683 -6.12 -3.18 -20.56
CA ARG A 683 -5.14 -2.18 -20.13
C ARG A 683 -3.96 -2.16 -21.06
N PHE A 684 -3.50 -0.96 -21.39
CA PHE A 684 -2.23 -0.68 -22.07
C PHE A 684 -1.38 0.22 -21.19
N ASN A 685 -0.13 -0.17 -20.97
CA ASN A 685 0.88 0.59 -20.23
C ASN A 685 2.10 0.79 -21.12
N ASP A 686 2.64 2.00 -21.14
CA ASP A 686 3.85 2.32 -21.91
C ASP A 686 4.63 3.48 -21.24
N ARG A 687 5.82 3.75 -21.77
CA ARG A 687 6.76 4.75 -21.25
C ARG A 687 7.05 4.58 -19.76
N MET A 688 7.31 3.36 -19.36
CA MET A 688 7.81 3.01 -18.05
C MET A 688 9.32 2.86 -18.11
N TYR A 689 10.02 3.31 -17.08
CA TYR A 689 11.48 3.32 -17.04
C TYR A 689 11.98 2.61 -15.79
N ALA A 690 13.14 1.95 -15.93
CA ALA A 690 13.83 1.34 -14.82
C ALA A 690 14.32 2.40 -13.82
N ASP A 691 14.30 2.05 -12.55
CA ASP A 691 14.80 2.91 -11.50
C ASP A 691 16.32 2.97 -11.53
N PHE A 692 16.89 4.18 -11.61
CA PHE A 692 18.32 4.34 -11.65
C PHE A 692 18.98 4.08 -10.28
N ASP A 693 20.20 3.57 -10.33
CA ASP A 693 21.05 3.48 -9.15
C ASP A 693 21.92 4.75 -9.09
N PRO A 694 21.77 5.60 -8.04
CA PRO A 694 22.55 6.83 -7.94
C PRO A 694 24.05 6.62 -8.08
N LEU A 695 24.60 5.52 -7.55
CA LEU A 695 26.03 5.22 -7.60
C LEU A 695 26.53 4.77 -8.97
N LYS A 696 25.64 4.47 -9.89
CA LYS A 696 25.96 4.19 -11.30
C LYS A 696 25.79 5.40 -12.20
N ARG A 697 25.48 6.56 -11.64
CA ARG A 697 25.28 7.84 -12.33
C ARG A 697 26.31 8.88 -11.90
N THR A 698 27.56 8.45 -11.73
CA THR A 698 28.68 9.29 -11.27
C THR A 698 29.58 9.79 -12.41
N ASP A 699 29.35 9.35 -13.63
CA ASP A 699 30.04 9.81 -14.83
C ASP A 699 29.27 11.00 -15.44
N PRO A 700 29.89 12.19 -15.60
CA PRO A 700 29.26 13.36 -16.21
C PRO A 700 28.85 13.15 -17.68
N ASP A 701 29.52 12.23 -18.37
CA ASP A 701 29.29 11.92 -19.78
C ASP A 701 28.15 10.88 -19.94
N ASP A 702 27.84 10.13 -18.90
CA ASP A 702 26.68 9.24 -18.90
C ASP A 702 25.37 10.01 -18.67
N ARG A 703 24.78 10.42 -19.79
CA ARG A 703 23.47 11.09 -19.85
C ARG A 703 22.39 10.23 -20.50
N ALA A 704 22.67 8.94 -20.72
CA ALA A 704 21.73 8.02 -21.32
C ALA A 704 20.48 7.89 -20.45
N THR A 705 19.31 7.79 -21.10
CA THR A 705 18.04 7.53 -20.39
C THR A 705 18.08 6.13 -19.79
N SER A 706 17.57 5.97 -18.56
CA SER A 706 17.37 4.65 -17.96
C SER A 706 16.60 3.72 -18.89
N TYR A 707 16.86 2.43 -18.80
CA TYR A 707 16.22 1.42 -19.64
C TYR A 707 14.70 1.63 -19.71
N ARG A 708 14.18 1.81 -20.92
CA ARG A 708 12.75 1.93 -21.16
C ARG A 708 12.16 0.52 -21.21
N ILE A 709 11.30 0.22 -20.24
CA ILE A 709 10.56 -1.03 -20.18
C ILE A 709 9.56 -1.08 -21.35
N PRO A 710 9.50 -2.19 -22.12
CA PRO A 710 8.58 -2.33 -23.22
C PRO A 710 7.13 -2.14 -22.82
N GLY A 711 6.36 -1.44 -23.65
CA GLY A 711 4.92 -1.29 -23.46
C GLY A 711 4.20 -2.63 -23.61
N TYR A 712 3.09 -2.80 -22.90
CA TYR A 712 2.36 -4.06 -22.86
C TYR A 712 0.85 -3.89 -22.76
N HIS A 713 0.15 -4.95 -23.18
CA HIS A 713 -1.31 -5.05 -23.10
C HIS A 713 -1.70 -6.19 -22.17
N LEU A 714 -2.68 -5.93 -21.30
CA LEU A 714 -3.30 -6.95 -20.46
C LEU A 714 -4.80 -7.01 -20.75
N LEU A 715 -5.32 -8.21 -20.89
CA LEU A 715 -6.74 -8.47 -21.06
C LEU A 715 -7.23 -9.39 -19.93
N GLY A 716 -8.29 -8.97 -19.26
CA GLY A 716 -9.00 -9.78 -18.28
C GLY A 716 -10.46 -9.97 -18.69
N ALA A 717 -11.07 -11.06 -18.22
CA ALA A 717 -12.50 -11.28 -18.36
C ALA A 717 -13.08 -11.95 -17.12
N THR A 718 -14.32 -11.58 -16.77
CA THR A 718 -15.07 -12.17 -15.66
C THR A 718 -16.45 -12.61 -16.16
N LEU A 719 -16.80 -13.86 -15.92
CA LEU A 719 -18.16 -14.36 -16.02
C LEU A 719 -18.74 -14.45 -14.62
N CYS A 720 -19.90 -13.90 -14.39
CA CYS A 720 -20.56 -13.91 -13.09
C CYS A 720 -22.04 -14.24 -13.25
N TRP A 721 -22.55 -15.02 -12.30
CA TRP A 721 -23.97 -15.26 -12.12
C TRP A 721 -24.39 -14.89 -10.69
N ASN A 722 -25.45 -14.06 -10.59
CA ASN A 722 -26.09 -13.66 -9.33
C ASN A 722 -27.53 -14.20 -9.31
N GLY A 723 -27.78 -15.14 -8.45
CA GLY A 723 -29.13 -15.68 -8.17
C GLY A 723 -29.68 -15.08 -6.89
N ASN A 724 -30.88 -14.49 -6.93
CA ASN A 724 -31.60 -14.05 -5.76
C ASN A 724 -32.78 -14.99 -5.50
N PHE A 725 -32.88 -15.48 -4.27
CA PHE A 725 -33.91 -16.40 -3.82
C PHE A 725 -34.69 -15.71 -2.71
N ASN A 726 -35.97 -15.47 -2.93
CA ASN A 726 -36.82 -14.88 -1.90
C ASN A 726 -37.44 -16.02 -1.07
N SER A 727 -37.10 -16.07 0.21
CA SER A 727 -37.89 -16.80 1.22
C SER A 727 -38.87 -15.81 1.86
N SER A 728 -39.94 -16.30 2.46
CA SER A 728 -40.97 -15.50 3.11
C SER A 728 -40.41 -14.53 4.18
N SER A 729 -39.23 -14.76 4.70
CA SER A 729 -38.61 -13.97 5.76
C SER A 729 -37.20 -13.44 5.44
N HIS A 730 -36.51 -13.93 4.39
CA HIS A 730 -35.11 -13.57 4.12
C HIS A 730 -34.85 -13.47 2.62
N LYS A 731 -34.02 -12.49 2.23
CA LYS A 731 -33.48 -12.37 0.87
C LYS A 731 -32.17 -13.14 0.83
N LEU A 732 -32.15 -14.26 0.13
CA LEU A 732 -30.96 -15.08 -0.05
C LEU A 732 -30.33 -14.77 -1.40
N GLY A 733 -29.01 -14.62 -1.46
CA GLY A 733 -28.28 -14.38 -2.68
C GLY A 733 -27.15 -15.37 -2.88
N LEU A 734 -26.97 -15.86 -4.08
CA LEU A 734 -25.83 -16.70 -4.45
C LEU A 734 -25.11 -16.08 -5.65
N MET A 735 -23.83 -15.80 -5.49
CA MET A 735 -22.96 -15.33 -6.55
C MET A 735 -21.93 -16.42 -6.88
N VAL A 736 -21.78 -16.72 -8.16
CA VAL A 736 -20.73 -17.61 -8.69
C VAL A 736 -19.98 -16.86 -9.77
N PHE A 737 -18.67 -16.88 -9.73
CA PHE A 737 -17.87 -16.20 -10.78
C PHE A 737 -16.63 -17.00 -11.16
N ALA A 738 -16.19 -16.79 -12.40
CA ALA A 738 -14.91 -17.19 -12.93
C ALA A 738 -14.23 -16.00 -13.59
N ARG A 739 -12.93 -15.81 -13.29
CA ARG A 739 -12.14 -14.71 -13.84
C ARG A 739 -10.85 -15.24 -14.44
N GLY A 740 -10.53 -14.79 -15.66
CA GLY A 740 -9.22 -14.93 -16.28
C GLY A 740 -8.49 -13.58 -16.28
N ASN A 741 -7.22 -13.60 -15.90
CA ASN A 741 -6.31 -12.46 -15.96
C ASN A 741 -5.23 -12.71 -17.00
N ASN A 742 -4.74 -11.64 -17.63
CA ASN A 742 -3.70 -11.72 -18.66
C ASN A 742 -4.01 -12.79 -19.73
N LEU A 743 -5.23 -12.78 -20.27
CA LEU A 743 -5.71 -13.78 -21.24
C LEU A 743 -4.91 -13.80 -22.53
N LEU A 744 -4.25 -12.69 -22.88
CA LEU A 744 -3.33 -12.62 -24.01
C LEU A 744 -2.04 -13.42 -23.77
N GLY A 745 -1.72 -13.74 -22.51
CA GLY A 745 -0.47 -14.39 -22.16
C GLY A 745 0.75 -13.49 -22.31
N THR A 746 0.56 -12.18 -22.22
CA THR A 746 1.64 -11.20 -22.36
C THR A 746 2.70 -11.40 -21.29
N GLN A 747 3.95 -11.54 -21.68
CA GLN A 747 5.08 -11.42 -20.77
C GLN A 747 5.41 -9.93 -20.62
N TYR A 748 5.41 -9.46 -19.37
CA TYR A 748 5.62 -8.04 -19.10
C TYR A 748 6.42 -7.82 -17.83
N ILE A 749 7.10 -6.68 -17.79
CA ILE A 749 7.90 -6.25 -16.66
C ILE A 749 7.08 -5.27 -15.83
N GLU A 750 6.94 -5.54 -14.54
CA GLU A 750 6.22 -4.65 -13.62
C GLU A 750 7.08 -3.47 -13.18
N ARG A 751 8.37 -3.71 -12.92
CA ARG A 751 9.34 -2.70 -12.50
C ARG A 751 10.74 -3.32 -12.41
N GLY A 752 11.76 -2.47 -12.28
CA GLY A 752 13.11 -2.96 -12.07
C GLY A 752 14.17 -1.88 -11.97
N LYS A 753 15.40 -2.32 -11.81
CA LYS A 753 16.58 -1.48 -11.69
C LYS A 753 17.33 -1.39 -13.01
N ASP A 754 17.78 -0.20 -13.31
CA ASP A 754 18.63 0.11 -14.45
C ASP A 754 20.02 -0.49 -14.26
N GLY A 755 20.58 -0.98 -15.34
CA GLY A 755 21.95 -1.48 -15.37
C GLY A 755 22.96 -0.44 -15.86
N ALA A 756 24.22 -0.84 -15.96
CA ALA A 756 25.28 0.06 -16.40
C ALA A 756 25.20 0.41 -17.90
N SER A 757 24.64 -0.48 -18.72
CA SER A 757 24.49 -0.28 -20.17
C SER A 757 23.14 0.29 -20.56
N HIS A 758 22.23 0.50 -19.62
CA HIS A 758 20.86 1.00 -19.84
C HIS A 758 20.04 0.21 -20.86
N ASP A 759 20.28 -1.10 -20.91
CA ASP A 759 19.66 -2.06 -21.83
C ASP A 759 19.01 -3.24 -21.07
N LEU A 760 18.39 -4.15 -21.82
CA LEU A 760 17.71 -5.33 -21.26
C LEU A 760 18.71 -6.32 -20.61
N ASP A 761 19.93 -6.43 -21.11
CA ASP A 761 20.92 -7.41 -20.63
C ASP A 761 21.45 -7.01 -19.24
N SER A 762 21.65 -5.73 -19.00
CA SER A 762 22.09 -5.18 -17.72
C SER A 762 20.93 -4.92 -16.75
N PHE A 763 19.70 -4.85 -17.23
CA PHE A 763 18.48 -4.65 -16.43
C PHE A 763 18.20 -5.84 -15.51
N ARG A 764 17.61 -5.54 -14.33
CA ARG A 764 17.11 -6.56 -13.39
C ARG A 764 15.73 -6.12 -12.88
N GLY A 765 14.73 -7.02 -13.00
CA GLY A 765 13.36 -6.65 -12.70
C GLY A 765 12.47 -7.75 -12.11
N PHE A 766 11.23 -7.34 -11.83
CA PHE A 766 10.14 -8.24 -11.50
C PHE A 766 9.21 -8.35 -12.70
N TRP A 767 8.95 -9.56 -13.13
CA TRP A 767 7.99 -9.87 -14.19
C TRP A 767 6.63 -10.14 -13.60
N GLY A 768 5.60 -9.66 -14.27
CA GLY A 768 4.22 -9.89 -13.92
C GLY A 768 3.79 -11.32 -14.20
N PHE A 769 2.63 -11.68 -13.65
CA PHE A 769 2.08 -13.02 -13.78
C PHE A 769 1.63 -13.30 -15.21
N GLY A 770 1.90 -14.48 -15.70
CA GLY A 770 1.35 -15.00 -16.93
C GLY A 770 -0.17 -15.17 -16.84
N ARG A 771 -0.76 -15.86 -17.81
CA ARG A 771 -2.19 -16.19 -17.82
C ARG A 771 -2.58 -16.95 -16.55
N ASN A 772 -3.60 -16.44 -15.84
CA ASN A 772 -4.04 -17.04 -14.60
C ASN A 772 -5.56 -16.93 -14.42
N PHE A 773 -6.13 -17.85 -13.61
CA PHE A 773 -7.57 -17.97 -13.43
C PHE A 773 -7.92 -18.00 -11.94
N SER A 774 -9.07 -17.47 -11.60
CA SER A 774 -9.65 -17.53 -10.26
C SER A 774 -11.16 -17.81 -10.34
N PHE A 775 -11.68 -18.46 -9.30
CA PHE A 775 -13.08 -18.86 -9.19
C PHE A 775 -13.59 -18.51 -7.80
N GLY A 776 -14.85 -18.19 -7.69
CA GLY A 776 -15.43 -17.89 -6.39
C GLY A 776 -16.92 -18.15 -6.31
N VAL A 777 -17.35 -18.43 -5.08
CA VAL A 777 -18.74 -18.58 -4.69
C VAL A 777 -18.97 -17.75 -3.44
N ARG A 778 -20.08 -16.99 -3.42
CA ARG A 778 -20.51 -16.19 -2.26
C ARG A 778 -21.99 -16.41 -2.02
N PHE A 779 -22.37 -16.55 -0.78
CA PHE A 779 -23.75 -16.71 -0.34
C PHE A 779 -24.09 -15.63 0.68
N ASN A 780 -25.16 -14.88 0.41
CA ASN A 780 -25.69 -13.83 1.27
C ASN A 780 -27.02 -14.28 1.87
N PHE A 781 -27.27 -13.97 3.14
CA PHE A 781 -28.48 -14.30 3.86
C PHE A 781 -28.91 -13.23 4.86
#